data_7c7e7f7b8d20e08238e13011f8eadf53
#
_entry.id   7c7e7f7b8d20e08238e13011f8eadf53
#
_cell.length_a   1.000
_cell.length_b   1.000
_cell.length_c   1.000
_cell.angle_alpha   90.00
_cell.angle_beta   90.00
_cell.angle_gamma   90.00
#
_symmetry.space_group_name_H-M   'P 1'
#
loop_
_entity.id
_entity.type
_entity.pdbx_description
1 polymer ?
#
loop_
_entity_poly.entity_id
_entity_poly.type
_entity_poly.pdbx_seq_one_letter_code
_entity_poly.pdbx_strand_id
1 'polypeptide(L)'
;MRGIVRMFLGIMITVTAAAPLAAQAGTIRGTISDSAGPGLANAAVTVEGTALRGVSGTGGVYEIRGVPAGTYTVRVRLIGYRSQSAEVTVPQADRVTRDFTLLRSPVQLAPIDVVVGSRARHTAEEELAVPVDIFPAEELQQQGSTETSIILQSVSPSVNFPRQSVTDAGDIIRPFTLRGLSPDQTLVLVNGWRQHQTAVVNTFNYGMPAGSSGVDLNALPASALDRIEVLRDGASAQYGSDAIAGVVNLVMKDGAFTPFVNGDAGRYVSDDYADDGTTVNVNGGWGIGIGRGSLGVFGEFRDRQPTNRAWADVYEVAGTGVPDSIDAENGQVIEKRNPVDQPNHHWGDGLEKDVLTFANFRMPLNDAGTTEIYSFGGYAHRDGTGNAYRRYFDNARNWQEIYPLGFLPTFSSEAADYSAAGGLRGVVSGWNYDAGVVFGHSDFDYNMTTTSNASLGPCLDVPCAPGPDRILGTVDDPGIPNQTEFFSGRLLRDELIAAVNVARPVEIGLPAPLNLAFGASFRQENYKIRAGEPASWVNGFHLDQDSAAIAPAGSSGFPGFTPDNATERDRNNFGLYGDAETDLTSKLLANVSARFESYNDFGEQLSGKVALRYQPSRRLVLRGAAGTGFRAPGLSQVAFNKVVTNVIADQFVEVGIFPVDHPAALALGAQPLKEETSINLSAGLAFTPMDNLTVTADVFHIDIDDRIILGATFDDDATLALLADAGITGIGGVQYFTNGVDTRTQGIDITGNWRIPTGERGTLNLTGSVNYTSNEIRHVDSIPQVLRDAGSTEPGLLDTVTVIAIEDERPDWRTTLQANYTLGRVSALGRYSYYGGFSSAQPGFCDLCRENYGAKSLVDAELGYQFDMIKLAVGVRNLFDTYPDQPSSEVVVDDSGSLSKDYNNNFGTFPWAAASPFGYNGRFAYARTEIQLIW
;
A
#
# COMPACT_ATOMS: atom_id res chain seq x y z
N MET A 1 13.91 -25.73 -1.23
CA MET A 1 14.05 -24.74 -2.32
C MET A 1 14.77 -25.23 -3.61
N ARG A 2 15.69 -26.17 -3.64
CA ARG A 2 16.32 -26.65 -4.90
C ARG A 2 15.46 -27.64 -5.75
N GLY A 3 14.31 -28.10 -5.27
CA GLY A 3 13.43 -29.04 -5.97
C GLY A 3 12.33 -28.41 -6.84
N ILE A 4 11.83 -27.25 -6.46
CA ILE A 4 10.65 -26.62 -7.10
C ILE A 4 11.04 -25.83 -8.36
N VAL A 5 12.20 -25.21 -8.37
CA VAL A 5 12.72 -24.47 -9.55
C VAL A 5 13.03 -25.41 -10.74
N ARG A 6 13.29 -26.70 -10.47
CA ARG A 6 13.50 -27.69 -11.56
C ARG A 6 12.21 -28.23 -12.18
N MET A 7 11.05 -28.03 -11.56
CA MET A 7 9.78 -28.52 -12.09
C MET A 7 9.15 -27.54 -13.09
N PHE A 8 9.41 -26.26 -13.00
CA PHE A 8 8.92 -25.25 -13.96
C PHE A 8 9.73 -25.11 -15.24
N LEU A 9 10.97 -25.56 -15.26
CA LEU A 9 11.82 -25.57 -16.46
C LEU A 9 11.65 -26.83 -17.33
N GLY A 10 10.97 -27.86 -16.83
CA GLY A 10 10.80 -29.16 -17.50
C GLY A 10 9.57 -29.31 -18.40
N ILE A 11 8.64 -28.34 -18.41
CA ILE A 11 7.38 -28.46 -19.20
C ILE A 11 7.47 -27.73 -20.55
N MET A 12 8.60 -27.15 -20.90
CA MET A 12 8.72 -26.31 -22.10
C MET A 12 9.27 -27.01 -23.35
N ILE A 13 9.44 -28.29 -23.38
CA ILE A 13 9.91 -28.99 -24.61
C ILE A 13 9.17 -30.31 -24.80
N THR A 14 8.14 -30.33 -25.63
CA THR A 14 7.75 -31.26 -26.69
C THR A 14 6.31 -31.02 -27.12
N VAL A 15 6.11 -30.03 -28.01
CA VAL A 15 4.95 -30.02 -28.89
C VAL A 15 5.49 -30.15 -30.32
N THR A 16 5.45 -31.35 -30.81
CA THR A 16 5.70 -31.64 -32.24
C THR A 16 4.60 -31.00 -33.10
N ALA A 17 5.04 -30.17 -34.04
CA ALA A 17 4.20 -29.46 -34.99
C ALA A 17 3.39 -30.43 -35.85
N ALA A 18 2.08 -30.47 -35.64
CA ALA A 18 1.13 -30.82 -36.70
C ALA A 18 0.75 -29.51 -37.38
N ALA A 19 1.14 -29.33 -38.62
CA ALA A 19 0.76 -28.17 -39.43
C ALA A 19 -0.76 -28.25 -39.71
N PRO A 20 -1.57 -27.24 -39.29
CA PRO A 20 -2.95 -27.19 -39.75
C PRO A 20 -3.02 -26.67 -41.18
N LEU A 21 -3.89 -27.24 -41.98
CA LEU A 21 -4.30 -26.67 -43.29
C LEU A 21 -4.74 -25.23 -43.03
N ALA A 22 -4.00 -24.28 -43.66
CA ALA A 22 -4.30 -22.87 -43.59
C ALA A 22 -5.72 -22.63 -44.19
N ALA A 23 -6.68 -22.36 -43.31
CA ALA A 23 -7.93 -21.73 -43.74
C ALA A 23 -7.53 -20.36 -44.33
N GLN A 24 -7.93 -20.11 -45.58
CA GLN A 24 -7.62 -18.87 -46.27
C GLN A 24 -8.35 -17.71 -45.58
N ALA A 25 -7.61 -16.97 -44.76
CA ALA A 25 -8.12 -15.85 -43.98
C ALA A 25 -8.16 -14.58 -44.84
N GLY A 26 -9.20 -13.78 -44.67
CA GLY A 26 -9.35 -12.50 -45.35
C GLY A 26 -8.60 -11.36 -44.67
N THR A 27 -8.71 -10.16 -45.24
CA THR A 27 -8.08 -8.93 -44.71
C THR A 27 -9.11 -7.81 -44.66
N ILE A 28 -9.21 -7.12 -43.53
CA ILE A 28 -9.97 -5.87 -43.41
C ILE A 28 -9.00 -4.71 -43.55
N ARG A 29 -9.30 -3.77 -44.43
CA ARG A 29 -8.50 -2.56 -44.65
C ARG A 29 -9.45 -1.35 -44.76
N GLY A 30 -8.95 -0.18 -44.46
CA GLY A 30 -9.70 1.06 -44.63
C GLY A 30 -8.92 2.27 -44.17
N THR A 31 -9.60 3.40 -44.16
CA THR A 31 -9.08 4.67 -43.70
C THR A 31 -9.91 5.20 -42.55
N ILE A 32 -9.25 5.73 -41.57
CA ILE A 32 -9.88 6.40 -40.41
C ILE A 32 -9.61 7.90 -40.58
N SER A 33 -10.66 8.70 -40.72
CA SER A 33 -10.57 10.15 -40.92
C SER A 33 -11.30 10.90 -39.81
N ASP A 34 -10.85 12.14 -39.58
CA ASP A 34 -11.60 13.14 -38.80
C ASP A 34 -12.85 13.57 -39.58
N SER A 35 -13.92 13.91 -38.93
CA SER A 35 -15.08 14.56 -39.54
C SER A 35 -14.73 15.86 -40.29
N ALA A 36 -13.61 16.49 -39.97
CA ALA A 36 -13.05 17.64 -40.66
C ALA A 36 -12.13 17.29 -41.86
N GLY A 37 -11.88 16.00 -42.15
CA GLY A 37 -11.24 15.51 -43.36
C GLY A 37 -9.84 14.90 -43.22
N PRO A 38 -8.92 15.26 -42.36
CA PRO A 38 -7.60 14.63 -42.30
C PRO A 38 -7.66 13.19 -41.77
N GLY A 39 -6.77 12.33 -42.29
CA GLY A 39 -6.60 10.97 -41.80
C GLY A 39 -6.03 10.92 -40.38
N LEU A 40 -6.55 10.03 -39.58
CA LEU A 40 -6.21 9.89 -38.17
C LEU A 40 -5.23 8.75 -37.95
N ALA A 41 -4.02 9.06 -37.48
CA ALA A 41 -3.03 8.08 -37.08
C ALA A 41 -3.28 7.60 -35.65
N ASN A 42 -2.74 6.42 -35.32
CA ASN A 42 -2.81 5.78 -33.97
C ASN A 42 -4.21 5.40 -33.49
N ALA A 43 -5.21 5.34 -34.39
CA ALA A 43 -6.52 4.80 -34.02
C ALA A 43 -6.46 3.28 -33.91
N ALA A 44 -6.86 2.73 -32.78
CA ALA A 44 -6.96 1.30 -32.55
C ALA A 44 -8.21 0.74 -33.25
N VAL A 45 -8.04 -0.32 -34.02
CA VAL A 45 -9.12 -1.05 -34.71
C VAL A 45 -9.18 -2.47 -34.18
N THR A 46 -10.29 -2.86 -33.60
CA THR A 46 -10.51 -4.19 -33.04
C THR A 46 -11.61 -4.92 -33.79
N VAL A 47 -11.42 -6.22 -34.04
CA VAL A 47 -12.46 -7.12 -34.55
C VAL A 47 -13.06 -7.80 -33.32
N GLU A 48 -14.27 -7.38 -32.90
CA GLU A 48 -14.92 -7.88 -31.69
C GLU A 48 -15.14 -9.39 -31.76
N GLY A 49 -15.02 -10.04 -30.60
CA GLY A 49 -15.09 -11.50 -30.51
C GLY A 49 -13.83 -12.24 -30.97
N THR A 50 -12.76 -11.50 -31.36
CA THR A 50 -11.46 -12.06 -31.76
C THR A 50 -10.30 -11.32 -31.10
N ALA A 51 -9.09 -11.89 -31.18
CA ALA A 51 -7.88 -11.20 -30.74
C ALA A 51 -7.28 -10.27 -31.83
N LEU A 52 -7.94 -10.15 -32.98
CA LEU A 52 -7.40 -9.44 -34.14
C LEU A 52 -7.61 -7.92 -34.00
N ARG A 53 -6.53 -7.19 -34.14
CA ARG A 53 -6.50 -5.72 -34.06
C ARG A 53 -5.47 -5.14 -35.00
N GLY A 54 -5.66 -3.87 -35.31
CA GLY A 54 -4.74 -3.07 -36.07
C GLY A 54 -4.68 -1.64 -35.52
N VAL A 55 -3.68 -0.88 -35.91
CA VAL A 55 -3.56 0.55 -35.60
C VAL A 55 -3.43 1.30 -36.91
N SER A 56 -4.09 2.46 -37.02
CA SER A 56 -3.96 3.29 -38.21
C SER A 56 -2.60 3.99 -38.27
N GLY A 57 -1.94 3.96 -39.41
CA GLY A 57 -0.69 4.67 -39.68
C GLY A 57 -0.91 6.16 -40.07
N THR A 58 0.18 6.83 -40.44
CA THR A 58 0.15 8.18 -40.98
C THR A 58 -0.80 8.26 -42.18
N GLY A 59 -1.73 9.22 -42.16
CA GLY A 59 -2.81 9.29 -43.15
C GLY A 59 -4.04 8.45 -42.89
N GLY A 60 -4.14 7.81 -41.67
CA GLY A 60 -5.33 7.12 -41.22
C GLY A 60 -5.54 5.71 -41.75
N VAL A 61 -4.61 5.18 -42.57
CA VAL A 61 -4.77 3.85 -43.19
C VAL A 61 -4.53 2.74 -42.16
N TYR A 62 -5.44 1.76 -42.09
CA TYR A 62 -5.27 0.56 -41.25
C TYR A 62 -5.45 -0.72 -42.09
N GLU A 63 -4.85 -1.81 -41.62
CA GLU A 63 -5.00 -3.15 -42.20
C GLU A 63 -4.96 -4.22 -41.12
N ILE A 64 -5.95 -5.11 -41.11
CA ILE A 64 -6.02 -6.27 -40.19
C ILE A 64 -6.02 -7.52 -41.07
N ARG A 65 -4.94 -8.30 -40.96
CA ARG A 65 -4.77 -9.55 -41.74
C ARG A 65 -5.16 -10.74 -40.91
N GLY A 66 -5.45 -11.85 -41.58
CA GLY A 66 -5.71 -13.09 -40.89
C GLY A 66 -7.12 -13.22 -40.28
N VAL A 67 -8.08 -12.43 -40.80
CA VAL A 67 -9.46 -12.47 -40.29
C VAL A 67 -10.18 -13.66 -40.91
N PRO A 68 -10.68 -14.63 -40.17
CA PRO A 68 -11.47 -15.76 -40.71
C PRO A 68 -12.70 -15.24 -41.46
N ALA A 69 -13.19 -16.02 -42.43
CA ALA A 69 -14.43 -15.66 -43.13
C ALA A 69 -15.60 -15.65 -42.13
N GLY A 70 -16.40 -14.59 -42.12
CA GLY A 70 -17.50 -14.38 -41.15
C GLY A 70 -17.94 -12.93 -41.10
N THR A 71 -19.00 -12.68 -40.34
CA THR A 71 -19.48 -11.33 -40.05
C THR A 71 -19.02 -10.92 -38.65
N TYR A 72 -18.36 -9.76 -38.56
CA TYR A 72 -17.77 -9.26 -37.36
C TYR A 72 -18.15 -7.81 -37.11
N THR A 73 -18.27 -7.41 -35.86
CA THR A 73 -18.29 -6.00 -35.47
C THR A 73 -16.86 -5.48 -35.41
N VAL A 74 -16.52 -4.54 -36.29
CA VAL A 74 -15.22 -3.84 -36.26
C VAL A 74 -15.41 -2.55 -35.49
N ARG A 75 -14.65 -2.35 -34.41
CA ARG A 75 -14.70 -1.16 -33.59
C ARG A 75 -13.40 -0.35 -33.73
N VAL A 76 -13.57 0.96 -33.90
CA VAL A 76 -12.47 1.93 -34.02
C VAL A 76 -12.47 2.85 -32.80
N ARG A 77 -11.29 3.06 -32.22
CA ARG A 77 -11.07 3.93 -31.05
C ARG A 77 -9.87 4.82 -31.29
N LEU A 78 -10.01 6.09 -30.92
CA LEU A 78 -8.91 7.05 -30.89
C LEU A 78 -9.19 8.05 -29.77
N ILE A 79 -8.19 8.33 -28.95
CA ILE A 79 -8.31 9.32 -27.86
C ILE A 79 -8.73 10.68 -28.47
N GLY A 80 -9.75 11.29 -27.89
CA GLY A 80 -10.34 12.54 -28.39
C GLY A 80 -11.42 12.37 -29.45
N TYR A 81 -11.82 11.12 -29.76
CA TYR A 81 -12.86 10.83 -30.76
C TYR A 81 -13.89 9.85 -30.22
N ARG A 82 -15.16 10.01 -30.62
CA ARG A 82 -16.23 9.05 -30.32
C ARG A 82 -15.91 7.72 -31.01
N SER A 83 -15.91 6.62 -30.25
CA SER A 83 -15.73 5.29 -30.82
C SER A 83 -16.83 4.99 -31.83
N GLN A 84 -16.47 4.31 -32.91
CA GLN A 84 -17.40 3.91 -33.94
C GLN A 84 -17.29 2.40 -34.19
N SER A 85 -18.43 1.73 -34.33
CA SER A 85 -18.50 0.31 -34.68
C SER A 85 -19.30 0.10 -35.96
N ALA A 86 -18.91 -0.90 -36.76
CA ALA A 86 -19.64 -1.30 -37.94
C ALA A 86 -19.53 -2.81 -38.19
N GLU A 87 -20.62 -3.42 -38.66
CA GLU A 87 -20.57 -4.80 -39.14
C GLU A 87 -19.79 -4.89 -40.48
N VAL A 88 -18.90 -5.88 -40.54
CA VAL A 88 -18.05 -6.17 -41.70
C VAL A 88 -18.12 -7.67 -41.96
N THR A 89 -18.63 -8.06 -43.15
CA THR A 89 -18.60 -9.45 -43.59
C THR A 89 -17.32 -9.70 -44.36
N VAL A 90 -16.46 -10.56 -43.84
CA VAL A 90 -15.17 -10.91 -44.44
C VAL A 90 -15.36 -12.18 -45.28
N PRO A 91 -15.20 -12.12 -46.62
CA PRO A 91 -15.22 -13.30 -47.47
C PRO A 91 -13.95 -14.16 -47.26
N GLN A 92 -14.01 -15.38 -47.74
CA GLN A 92 -12.90 -16.32 -47.71
C GLN A 92 -11.78 -15.83 -48.67
N ALA A 93 -10.55 -15.60 -48.13
CA ALA A 93 -9.36 -15.22 -48.86
C ALA A 93 -9.43 -13.88 -49.63
N ASP A 94 -10.34 -12.99 -49.27
CA ASP A 94 -10.51 -11.70 -49.97
C ASP A 94 -10.30 -10.50 -49.02
N ARG A 95 -10.21 -9.30 -49.66
CA ARG A 95 -10.06 -8.02 -48.95
C ARG A 95 -11.40 -7.32 -48.85
N VAL A 96 -11.72 -6.85 -47.65
CA VAL A 96 -12.86 -5.97 -47.42
C VAL A 96 -12.34 -4.59 -47.03
N THR A 97 -12.87 -3.57 -47.69
CA THR A 97 -12.56 -2.18 -47.29
C THR A 97 -13.68 -1.63 -46.43
N ARG A 98 -13.31 -1.08 -45.25
CA ARG A 98 -14.23 -0.38 -44.38
C ARG A 98 -13.59 0.89 -43.85
N ASP A 99 -14.12 2.04 -44.24
CA ASP A 99 -13.69 3.34 -43.76
C ASP A 99 -14.52 3.79 -42.57
N PHE A 100 -13.88 4.57 -41.67
CA PHE A 100 -14.52 5.15 -40.51
C PHE A 100 -14.24 6.65 -40.46
N THR A 101 -15.28 7.44 -40.22
CA THR A 101 -15.14 8.86 -39.98
C THR A 101 -15.46 9.15 -38.52
N LEU A 102 -14.45 9.40 -37.71
CA LEU A 102 -14.61 9.66 -36.32
C LEU A 102 -15.02 11.12 -36.06
N LEU A 103 -16.00 11.29 -35.22
CA LEU A 103 -16.39 12.59 -34.70
C LEU A 103 -15.52 12.94 -33.51
N ARG A 104 -14.94 14.12 -33.48
CA ARG A 104 -14.26 14.62 -32.30
C ARG A 104 -15.25 14.62 -31.15
N SER A 105 -14.92 13.88 -30.12
CA SER A 105 -15.67 13.92 -28.87
C SER A 105 -14.80 14.59 -27.84
N PRO A 106 -15.24 15.71 -27.25
CA PRO A 106 -14.61 16.12 -26.03
C PRO A 106 -14.98 15.10 -24.96
N VAL A 107 -14.03 14.24 -24.65
CA VAL A 107 -14.10 13.20 -23.60
C VAL A 107 -15.12 12.07 -23.80
N GLN A 108 -14.69 11.01 -24.43
CA GLN A 108 -14.72 9.68 -23.81
C GLN A 108 -13.29 9.16 -23.89
N LEU A 109 -12.64 8.99 -22.74
CA LEU A 109 -11.62 7.98 -22.59
C LEU A 109 -12.13 6.73 -23.30
N ALA A 110 -11.28 6.00 -24.04
CA ALA A 110 -11.70 4.74 -24.63
C ALA A 110 -12.46 3.95 -23.56
N PRO A 111 -13.62 3.31 -23.89
CA PRO A 111 -14.32 2.52 -22.89
C PRO A 111 -13.32 1.57 -22.25
N ILE A 112 -13.07 1.76 -20.96
CA ILE A 112 -12.15 0.94 -20.18
C ILE A 112 -13.03 -0.19 -19.64
N ASP A 113 -12.71 -1.44 -19.94
CA ASP A 113 -13.38 -2.55 -19.27
C ASP A 113 -13.06 -2.47 -17.78
N VAL A 114 -14.03 -2.05 -16.98
CA VAL A 114 -13.88 -1.96 -15.52
C VAL A 114 -13.86 -3.37 -14.95
N VAL A 115 -12.85 -3.68 -14.15
CA VAL A 115 -12.64 -5.02 -13.61
C VAL A 115 -13.28 -5.19 -12.23
N VAL A 116 -13.44 -4.10 -11.48
CA VAL A 116 -14.02 -4.14 -10.13
C VAL A 116 -15.44 -3.57 -10.09
N GLY A 117 -16.19 -3.95 -9.05
CA GLY A 117 -17.54 -3.44 -8.77
C GLY A 117 -18.68 -4.17 -9.46
N SER A 118 -18.41 -4.98 -10.49
CA SER A 118 -19.39 -5.88 -11.13
C SER A 118 -18.70 -7.10 -11.74
N ARG A 119 -19.43 -8.21 -11.85
CA ARG A 119 -19.03 -9.40 -12.62
C ARG A 119 -19.56 -9.37 -14.06
N ALA A 120 -20.46 -8.45 -14.38
CA ALA A 120 -20.82 -8.11 -15.75
C ALA A 120 -19.76 -7.15 -16.34
N ARG A 121 -19.67 -7.11 -17.67
CA ARG A 121 -18.75 -6.17 -18.34
C ARG A 121 -19.38 -4.78 -18.45
N HIS A 122 -18.70 -3.81 -17.87
CA HIS A 122 -19.04 -2.41 -17.97
C HIS A 122 -17.90 -1.64 -18.64
N THR A 123 -18.24 -0.58 -19.35
CA THR A 123 -17.27 0.21 -20.12
C THR A 123 -17.18 1.67 -19.64
N ALA A 124 -17.98 2.03 -18.65
CA ALA A 124 -18.00 3.36 -18.04
C ALA A 124 -18.34 3.25 -16.54
N GLU A 125 -17.77 4.14 -15.73
CA GLU A 125 -18.02 4.20 -14.28
C GLU A 125 -19.51 4.43 -13.97
N GLU A 126 -20.19 5.22 -14.79
CA GLU A 126 -21.63 5.54 -14.63
C GLU A 126 -22.54 4.34 -14.91
N GLU A 127 -22.02 3.28 -15.52
CA GLU A 127 -22.76 2.04 -15.76
C GLU A 127 -22.82 1.15 -14.52
N LEU A 128 -21.98 1.39 -13.51
CA LEU A 128 -21.90 0.60 -12.29
C LEU A 128 -22.96 1.02 -11.25
N ALA A 129 -23.43 0.03 -10.48
CA ALA A 129 -24.32 0.27 -9.33
C ALA A 129 -23.57 0.73 -8.07
N VAL A 130 -22.24 0.75 -8.08
CA VAL A 130 -21.35 1.11 -6.97
C VAL A 130 -20.32 2.15 -7.42
N PRO A 131 -19.76 2.97 -6.49
CA PRO A 131 -18.76 3.97 -6.83
C PRO A 131 -17.39 3.32 -7.13
N VAL A 132 -16.87 3.55 -8.32
CA VAL A 132 -15.51 3.16 -8.73
C VAL A 132 -14.83 4.37 -9.32
N ASP A 133 -13.64 4.70 -8.85
CA ASP A 133 -12.77 5.70 -9.48
C ASP A 133 -11.74 4.98 -10.38
N ILE A 134 -11.49 5.53 -11.54
CA ILE A 134 -10.51 5.00 -12.49
C ILE A 134 -9.46 6.07 -12.77
N PHE A 135 -8.22 5.76 -12.42
CA PHE A 135 -7.06 6.63 -12.66
C PHE A 135 -6.19 6.03 -13.75
N PRO A 136 -6.21 6.57 -14.99
CA PRO A 136 -5.43 6.04 -16.11
C PRO A 136 -3.94 6.38 -15.98
N ALA A 137 -3.10 5.63 -16.70
CA ALA A 137 -1.64 5.77 -16.66
C ALA A 137 -1.15 7.20 -16.89
N GLU A 138 -1.79 7.95 -17.81
CA GLU A 138 -1.41 9.33 -18.10
C GLU A 138 -1.60 10.26 -16.90
N GLU A 139 -2.64 10.03 -16.10
CA GLU A 139 -2.89 10.79 -14.88
C GLU A 139 -1.91 10.38 -13.79
N LEU A 140 -1.67 9.08 -13.62
CA LEU A 140 -0.74 8.55 -12.62
C LEU A 140 0.69 9.04 -12.86
N GLN A 141 1.15 9.06 -14.11
CA GLN A 141 2.50 9.50 -14.47
C GLN A 141 2.74 11.00 -14.22
N GLN A 142 1.69 11.81 -14.14
CA GLN A 142 1.81 13.27 -13.93
C GLN A 142 1.93 13.66 -12.45
N GLN A 143 1.95 12.70 -11.52
CA GLN A 143 1.91 13.03 -10.08
C GLN A 143 3.28 13.45 -9.49
N GLY A 144 4.36 13.40 -10.26
CA GLY A 144 5.70 13.81 -9.83
C GLY A 144 6.25 12.93 -8.70
N SER A 145 5.83 11.68 -8.64
CA SER A 145 6.32 10.67 -7.71
C SER A 145 6.57 9.35 -8.44
N THR A 146 7.48 8.57 -7.92
CA THR A 146 7.82 7.23 -8.40
C THR A 146 7.24 6.12 -7.52
N GLU A 147 6.72 6.46 -6.35
CA GLU A 147 6.10 5.54 -5.40
C GLU A 147 4.60 5.42 -5.68
N THR A 148 4.12 4.21 -5.98
CA THR A 148 2.72 3.92 -6.31
C THR A 148 1.75 4.36 -5.21
N SER A 149 2.13 4.21 -3.94
CA SER A 149 1.31 4.65 -2.80
C SER A 149 1.12 6.18 -2.76
N ILE A 150 2.19 6.95 -3.01
CA ILE A 150 2.13 8.42 -3.06
C ILE A 150 1.34 8.88 -4.29
N ILE A 151 1.51 8.21 -5.42
CA ILE A 151 0.73 8.49 -6.64
C ILE A 151 -0.77 8.32 -6.32
N LEU A 152 -1.15 7.19 -5.71
CA LEU A 152 -2.54 6.91 -5.36
C LEU A 152 -3.09 7.93 -4.35
N GLN A 153 -2.33 8.27 -3.30
CA GLN A 153 -2.72 9.31 -2.34
C GLN A 153 -2.94 10.69 -2.99
N SER A 154 -2.18 11.00 -4.04
CA SER A 154 -2.27 12.29 -4.74
C SER A 154 -3.54 12.44 -5.57
N VAL A 155 -4.08 11.33 -6.10
CA VAL A 155 -5.27 11.34 -6.97
C VAL A 155 -6.54 10.96 -6.21
N SER A 156 -6.45 10.22 -5.09
CA SER A 156 -7.59 9.76 -4.28
C SER A 156 -7.53 10.32 -2.86
N PRO A 157 -8.32 11.32 -2.50
CA PRO A 157 -8.30 11.91 -1.14
C PRO A 157 -8.75 10.97 -0.03
N SER A 158 -9.46 9.89 -0.35
CA SER A 158 -9.86 8.86 0.62
C SER A 158 -8.71 7.91 1.00
N VAL A 159 -7.57 7.98 0.28
CA VAL A 159 -6.36 7.19 0.55
C VAL A 159 -5.39 7.99 1.41
N ASN A 160 -4.87 7.40 2.46
CA ASN A 160 -3.83 7.97 3.29
C ASN A 160 -2.59 7.06 3.32
N PHE A 161 -1.41 7.69 3.20
CA PHE A 161 -0.11 7.01 3.19
C PHE A 161 0.85 7.78 4.11
N PRO A 162 0.80 7.52 5.43
CA PRO A 162 1.62 8.23 6.40
C PRO A 162 3.11 7.91 6.20
N ARG A 163 3.96 8.88 6.51
CA ARG A 163 5.41 8.71 6.48
C ARG A 163 5.91 8.45 7.88
N GLN A 164 6.02 7.18 8.23
CA GLN A 164 6.52 6.76 9.54
C GLN A 164 8.04 6.95 9.63
N SER A 165 8.52 7.21 10.82
CA SER A 165 9.94 7.25 11.18
C SER A 165 10.12 6.73 12.59
N VAL A 166 11.26 6.12 12.88
CA VAL A 166 11.57 5.49 14.17
C VAL A 166 10.53 4.40 14.51
N THR A 167 10.29 3.53 13.54
CA THR A 167 9.41 2.35 13.68
C THR A 167 10.17 1.09 13.24
N ASP A 168 9.87 -0.03 13.85
CA ASP A 168 10.67 -1.26 13.71
C ASP A 168 10.69 -1.88 12.30
N ALA A 169 9.91 -1.41 11.36
CA ALA A 169 9.92 -1.76 9.94
C ALA A 169 9.00 -0.83 9.11
N GLY A 170 8.12 -0.07 9.76
CA GLY A 170 7.13 0.78 9.11
C GLY A 170 7.74 1.96 8.34
N ASP A 171 8.98 2.31 8.61
CA ASP A 171 9.77 3.27 7.86
C ASP A 171 10.35 2.69 6.55
N ILE A 172 10.36 1.37 6.40
CA ILE A 172 10.83 0.64 5.21
C ILE A 172 9.66 0.07 4.41
N ILE A 173 8.71 -0.62 5.08
CA ILE A 173 7.51 -1.20 4.46
C ILE A 173 6.29 -0.46 4.98
N ARG A 174 5.66 0.31 4.11
CA ARG A 174 4.56 1.22 4.47
C ARG A 174 3.29 0.87 3.68
N PRO A 175 2.31 0.19 4.28
CA PRO A 175 1.01 0.02 3.66
C PRO A 175 0.20 1.33 3.71
N PHE A 176 -0.82 1.41 2.85
CA PHE A 176 -1.75 2.55 2.81
C PHE A 176 -3.04 2.24 3.55
N THR A 177 -3.81 3.27 3.89
CA THR A 177 -5.17 3.15 4.42
C THR A 177 -6.20 3.75 3.46
N LEU A 178 -7.41 3.19 3.46
CA LEU A 178 -8.56 3.70 2.68
C LEU A 178 -9.67 4.09 3.65
N ARG A 179 -10.19 5.34 3.53
CA ARG A 179 -11.24 5.88 4.42
C ARG A 179 -10.88 5.84 5.90
N GLY A 180 -9.59 5.89 6.22
CA GLY A 180 -9.09 5.81 7.59
C GLY A 180 -9.23 4.44 8.26
N LEU A 181 -9.65 3.41 7.54
CA LEU A 181 -9.68 2.04 8.03
C LEU A 181 -8.29 1.40 7.97
N SER A 182 -8.07 0.33 8.71
CA SER A 182 -6.80 -0.40 8.73
C SER A 182 -6.36 -0.88 7.35
N PRO A 183 -5.07 -0.93 7.05
CA PRO A 183 -4.56 -1.44 5.77
C PRO A 183 -5.09 -2.83 5.40
N ASP A 184 -5.24 -3.70 6.37
CA ASP A 184 -5.75 -5.07 6.24
C ASP A 184 -7.28 -5.18 6.05
N GLN A 185 -8.01 -4.05 6.13
CA GLN A 185 -9.44 -3.93 5.80
C GLN A 185 -9.68 -3.45 4.36
N THR A 186 -8.62 -3.31 3.57
CA THR A 186 -8.67 -2.94 2.15
C THR A 186 -8.10 -4.06 1.29
N LEU A 187 -8.91 -4.59 0.37
CA LEU A 187 -8.44 -5.60 -0.56
C LEU A 187 -7.67 -4.98 -1.71
N VAL A 188 -6.47 -5.49 -1.98
CA VAL A 188 -5.67 -5.12 -3.16
C VAL A 188 -5.68 -6.26 -4.18
N LEU A 189 -5.88 -5.89 -5.44
CA LEU A 189 -5.84 -6.81 -6.57
C LEU A 189 -4.78 -6.36 -7.58
N VAL A 190 -4.19 -7.32 -8.29
CA VAL A 190 -3.37 -7.10 -9.49
C VAL A 190 -4.02 -7.85 -10.64
N ASN A 191 -4.41 -7.13 -11.69
CA ASN A 191 -5.15 -7.69 -12.83
C ASN A 191 -6.42 -8.49 -12.41
N GLY A 192 -7.08 -8.06 -11.32
CA GLY A 192 -8.28 -8.71 -10.78
C GLY A 192 -8.03 -9.91 -9.86
N TRP A 193 -6.78 -10.28 -9.62
CA TRP A 193 -6.38 -11.33 -8.69
C TRP A 193 -5.86 -10.73 -7.39
N ARG A 194 -6.19 -11.34 -6.25
CA ARG A 194 -5.73 -10.89 -4.92
C ARG A 194 -4.21 -10.84 -4.85
N GLN A 195 -3.68 -9.70 -4.40
CA GLN A 195 -2.28 -9.52 -4.03
C GLN A 195 -2.09 -9.94 -2.55
N HIS A 196 -1.03 -10.65 -2.27
CA HIS A 196 -0.69 -11.04 -0.90
C HIS A 196 -0.28 -9.83 -0.05
N GLN A 197 -0.47 -9.93 1.25
CA GLN A 197 -0.01 -8.93 2.22
C GLN A 197 1.48 -9.13 2.52
N THR A 198 2.13 -8.09 3.06
CA THR A 198 3.51 -8.17 3.53
C THR A 198 3.63 -9.06 4.78
N ALA A 199 4.85 -9.52 5.07
CA ALA A 199 5.15 -10.24 6.30
C ALA A 199 5.23 -9.33 7.53
N VAL A 200 5.38 -8.01 7.33
CA VAL A 200 5.56 -7.02 8.39
C VAL A 200 4.24 -6.73 9.11
N VAL A 201 4.30 -6.64 10.42
CA VAL A 201 3.23 -6.12 11.28
C VAL A 201 3.64 -4.74 11.75
N ASN A 202 2.76 -3.76 11.57
CA ASN A 202 2.97 -2.42 12.12
C ASN A 202 2.76 -2.46 13.63
N THR A 203 3.74 -2.05 14.41
CA THR A 203 3.69 -2.12 15.88
C THR A 203 3.46 -0.74 16.53
N PHE A 204 3.38 0.33 15.75
CA PHE A 204 3.24 1.71 16.23
C PHE A 204 2.00 2.40 15.64
N ASN A 205 1.40 3.27 16.44
CA ASN A 205 0.26 4.12 16.05
C ASN A 205 0.75 5.45 15.43
N TYR A 206 1.29 5.41 14.21
CA TYR A 206 1.78 6.60 13.50
C TYR A 206 1.06 6.76 12.16
N GLY A 207 -0.16 7.29 12.22
CA GLY A 207 -1.03 7.51 11.05
C GLY A 207 -1.73 6.25 10.54
N MET A 208 -1.49 5.10 11.18
CA MET A 208 -2.21 3.85 10.97
C MET A 208 -2.25 3.05 12.28
N PRO A 209 -3.30 2.25 12.51
CA PRO A 209 -3.43 1.49 13.74
C PRO A 209 -2.32 0.46 13.90
N ALA A 210 -1.76 0.36 15.12
CA ALA A 210 -0.85 -0.71 15.49
C ALA A 210 -1.54 -2.09 15.37
N GLY A 211 -0.76 -3.12 15.09
CA GLY A 211 -1.23 -4.48 14.85
C GLY A 211 -1.75 -4.73 13.43
N SER A 212 -1.72 -3.73 12.55
CA SER A 212 -2.14 -3.87 11.17
C SER A 212 -1.05 -4.46 10.26
N SER A 213 -1.48 -5.13 9.20
CA SER A 213 -0.63 -5.60 8.10
C SER A 213 -1.35 -5.31 6.79
N GLY A 214 -0.64 -5.00 5.73
CA GLY A 214 -1.26 -4.62 4.46
C GLY A 214 -0.42 -5.03 3.26
N VAL A 215 -0.79 -4.54 2.09
CA VAL A 215 -0.07 -4.75 0.84
C VAL A 215 0.88 -3.59 0.59
N ASP A 216 2.14 -3.87 0.26
CA ASP A 216 3.08 -2.85 -0.21
C ASP A 216 2.84 -2.57 -1.70
N LEU A 217 2.18 -1.44 -2.00
CA LEU A 217 1.98 -1.01 -3.39
C LEU A 217 3.30 -0.61 -4.08
N ASN A 218 4.32 -0.27 -3.31
CA ASN A 218 5.61 0.14 -3.83
C ASN A 218 6.50 -1.05 -4.25
N ALA A 219 6.06 -2.29 -3.98
CA ALA A 219 6.69 -3.51 -4.51
C ALA A 219 6.37 -3.74 -6.01
N LEU A 220 5.50 -2.93 -6.62
CA LEU A 220 5.12 -3.03 -8.02
C LEU A 220 5.60 -1.80 -8.79
N PRO A 221 6.27 -1.97 -9.95
CA PRO A 221 6.76 -0.84 -10.72
C PRO A 221 5.61 0.03 -11.23
N ALA A 222 5.62 1.32 -10.86
CA ALA A 222 4.57 2.26 -11.27
C ALA A 222 4.50 2.43 -12.80
N SER A 223 5.60 2.24 -13.50
CA SER A 223 5.69 2.27 -14.96
C SER A 223 4.91 1.14 -15.65
N ALA A 224 4.65 0.04 -14.95
CA ALA A 224 3.88 -1.10 -15.47
C ALA A 224 2.36 -0.87 -15.39
N LEU A 225 1.89 0.13 -14.65
CA LEU A 225 0.46 0.41 -14.48
C LEU A 225 -0.17 0.93 -15.77
N ASP A 226 -1.27 0.33 -16.18
CA ASP A 226 -2.20 0.86 -17.19
C ASP A 226 -3.23 1.79 -16.55
N ARG A 227 -3.72 1.41 -15.37
CA ARG A 227 -4.62 2.20 -14.54
C ARG A 227 -4.70 1.64 -13.12
N ILE A 228 -5.23 2.46 -12.21
CA ILE A 228 -5.69 2.02 -10.90
C ILE A 228 -7.20 2.19 -10.83
N GLU A 229 -7.90 1.16 -10.36
CA GLU A 229 -9.34 1.18 -10.10
C GLU A 229 -9.56 1.12 -8.59
N VAL A 230 -10.31 2.07 -8.02
CA VAL A 230 -10.62 2.14 -6.59
C VAL A 230 -12.13 1.99 -6.42
N LEU A 231 -12.57 0.82 -5.98
CA LEU A 231 -13.95 0.57 -5.59
C LEU A 231 -14.14 1.07 -4.14
N ARG A 232 -14.90 2.12 -3.98
CA ARG A 232 -15.20 2.74 -2.69
C ARG A 232 -16.52 2.23 -2.10
N ASP A 233 -16.60 0.90 -1.95
CA ASP A 233 -17.77 0.23 -1.35
C ASP A 233 -17.38 -1.12 -0.80
N GLY A 234 -18.04 -1.59 0.25
CA GLY A 234 -17.83 -2.95 0.77
C GLY A 234 -18.10 -4.01 -0.30
N ALA A 235 -17.19 -4.94 -0.48
CA ALA A 235 -17.23 -5.88 -1.59
C ALA A 235 -16.93 -7.33 -1.20
N SER A 236 -17.03 -7.68 0.09
CA SER A 236 -16.76 -9.05 0.57
C SER A 236 -17.64 -10.11 -0.09
N ALA A 237 -18.88 -9.78 -0.44
CA ALA A 237 -19.77 -10.68 -1.16
C ALA A 237 -19.28 -11.06 -2.57
N GLN A 238 -18.42 -10.23 -3.20
CA GLN A 238 -17.87 -10.47 -4.54
C GLN A 238 -16.43 -10.99 -4.49
N TYR A 239 -15.61 -10.49 -3.55
CA TYR A 239 -14.16 -10.71 -3.52
C TYR A 239 -13.66 -11.47 -2.28
N GLY A 240 -14.51 -11.67 -1.26
CA GLY A 240 -14.18 -12.36 -0.01
C GLY A 240 -13.64 -11.44 1.08
N SER A 241 -12.97 -12.04 2.05
CA SER A 241 -12.37 -11.36 3.22
C SER A 241 -11.55 -10.13 2.82
N ASP A 242 -11.45 -9.15 3.72
CA ASP A 242 -10.62 -7.95 3.67
C ASP A 242 -11.20 -6.78 2.83
N ALA A 243 -12.26 -7.01 2.04
CA ALA A 243 -12.90 -5.96 1.25
C ALA A 243 -13.96 -5.18 2.05
N ILE A 244 -13.62 -4.66 3.23
CA ILE A 244 -14.49 -3.87 4.10
C ILE A 244 -14.49 -2.40 3.68
N ALA A 245 -13.33 -1.75 3.64
CA ALA A 245 -13.16 -0.36 3.22
C ALA A 245 -13.42 -0.16 1.73
N GLY A 246 -13.02 -1.16 0.93
CA GLY A 246 -13.10 -1.15 -0.51
C GLY A 246 -12.10 -2.09 -1.17
N VAL A 247 -11.92 -1.89 -2.48
CA VAL A 247 -10.98 -2.68 -3.29
C VAL A 247 -10.13 -1.74 -4.14
N VAL A 248 -8.81 -1.94 -4.12
CA VAL A 248 -7.87 -1.27 -5.03
C VAL A 248 -7.34 -2.30 -6.03
N ASN A 249 -7.60 -2.09 -7.32
CA ASN A 249 -7.14 -2.99 -8.39
C ASN A 249 -6.09 -2.29 -9.26
N LEU A 250 -4.89 -2.84 -9.26
CA LEU A 250 -3.79 -2.40 -10.09
C LEU A 250 -3.85 -3.16 -11.41
N VAL A 251 -4.29 -2.50 -12.46
CA VAL A 251 -4.35 -3.09 -13.79
C VAL A 251 -3.05 -2.78 -14.51
N MET A 252 -2.34 -3.84 -14.91
CA MET A 252 -1.02 -3.73 -15.51
C MET A 252 -1.12 -3.64 -17.03
N LYS A 253 -0.22 -2.88 -17.65
CA LYS A 253 -0.11 -2.79 -19.12
C LYS A 253 0.06 -4.16 -19.75
N ASP A 254 -0.72 -4.42 -20.76
CA ASP A 254 -0.69 -5.66 -21.54
C ASP A 254 -0.53 -5.36 -23.04
N GLY A 255 -0.28 -6.41 -23.82
CA GLY A 255 -0.18 -6.28 -25.26
C GLY A 255 1.20 -5.83 -25.77
N ALA A 256 1.28 -5.59 -27.07
CA ALA A 256 2.45 -4.99 -27.69
C ALA A 256 2.34 -3.46 -27.60
N PHE A 257 3.38 -2.80 -27.13
CA PHE A 257 3.47 -1.35 -27.03
C PHE A 257 4.89 -0.89 -27.35
N THR A 258 5.04 0.39 -27.71
CA THR A 258 6.35 0.99 -27.99
C THR A 258 7.22 0.95 -26.75
N PRO A 259 8.48 0.43 -26.84
CA PRO A 259 9.40 0.44 -25.71
C PRO A 259 9.64 1.87 -25.23
N PHE A 260 9.79 2.01 -23.92
CA PHE A 260 10.07 3.29 -23.29
C PHE A 260 11.08 3.16 -22.16
N VAL A 261 11.79 4.25 -21.92
CA VAL A 261 12.67 4.42 -20.75
C VAL A 261 12.36 5.78 -20.14
N ASN A 262 12.15 5.80 -18.83
CA ASN A 262 11.94 7.01 -18.07
C ASN A 262 13.06 7.17 -17.05
N GLY A 263 13.40 8.40 -16.75
CA GLY A 263 14.34 8.77 -15.72
C GLY A 263 13.79 9.94 -14.90
N ASP A 264 13.80 9.81 -13.60
CA ASP A 264 13.36 10.82 -12.65
C ASP A 264 14.49 11.11 -11.67
N ALA A 265 14.74 12.36 -11.36
CA ALA A 265 15.70 12.78 -10.35
C ALA A 265 15.15 14.00 -9.59
N GLY A 266 15.28 13.97 -8.28
CA GLY A 266 14.81 15.06 -7.42
C GLY A 266 15.48 15.05 -6.07
N ARG A 267 15.23 16.11 -5.30
CA ARG A 267 15.72 16.24 -3.92
C ARG A 267 14.83 17.19 -3.12
N TYR A 268 14.86 17.05 -1.83
CA TYR A 268 14.26 18.06 -0.96
C TYR A 268 15.15 19.29 -0.92
N VAL A 269 14.51 20.47 -1.03
CA VAL A 269 15.15 21.79 -0.97
C VAL A 269 14.35 22.61 0.04
N SER A 270 14.88 22.74 1.24
CA SER A 270 14.20 23.38 2.35
C SER A 270 14.81 24.76 2.65
N ASP A 271 13.97 25.65 3.17
CA ASP A 271 14.42 26.94 3.68
C ASP A 271 14.99 26.79 5.10
N ASP A 272 14.58 25.73 5.86
CA ASP A 272 14.92 25.53 7.28
C ASP A 272 15.95 24.39 7.52
N TYR A 273 16.13 23.48 6.56
CA TYR A 273 16.98 22.29 6.68
C TYR A 273 17.99 22.21 5.53
N ALA A 274 19.04 21.46 5.73
CA ALA A 274 19.97 21.13 4.64
C ALA A 274 19.24 20.38 3.52
N ASP A 275 19.63 20.64 2.27
CA ASP A 275 19.12 19.91 1.11
C ASP A 275 19.52 18.43 1.19
N ASP A 276 18.54 17.53 1.16
CA ASP A 276 18.75 16.09 1.31
C ASP A 276 17.74 15.25 0.51
N GLY A 277 17.63 13.96 0.80
CA GLY A 277 16.63 13.07 0.21
C GLY A 277 16.73 12.95 -1.31
N THR A 278 17.94 13.09 -1.87
CA THR A 278 18.14 12.89 -3.32
C THR A 278 17.57 11.56 -3.75
N THR A 279 16.65 11.60 -4.70
CA THR A 279 16.00 10.40 -5.24
C THR A 279 16.29 10.32 -6.72
N VAL A 280 16.74 9.16 -7.18
CA VAL A 280 16.92 8.83 -8.60
C VAL A 280 16.08 7.60 -8.89
N ASN A 281 15.29 7.66 -9.95
CA ASN A 281 14.53 6.51 -10.46
C ASN A 281 14.80 6.35 -11.96
N VAL A 282 15.04 5.12 -12.37
CA VAL A 282 15.11 4.75 -13.78
C VAL A 282 14.18 3.56 -13.99
N ASN A 283 13.23 3.71 -14.90
CA ASN A 283 12.28 2.66 -15.19
C ASN A 283 12.03 2.53 -16.68
N GLY A 284 11.47 1.41 -17.09
CA GLY A 284 11.14 1.20 -18.50
C GLY A 284 10.30 -0.03 -18.74
N GLY A 285 9.84 -0.15 -19.96
CA GLY A 285 9.01 -1.28 -20.35
C GLY A 285 9.07 -1.54 -21.86
N TRP A 286 8.82 -2.79 -22.21
CA TRP A 286 8.74 -3.24 -23.58
C TRP A 286 7.61 -4.25 -23.79
N GLY A 287 6.68 -3.93 -24.69
CA GLY A 287 5.59 -4.81 -25.12
C GLY A 287 5.91 -5.50 -26.41
N ILE A 288 6.18 -6.79 -26.36
CA ILE A 288 6.63 -7.61 -27.50
C ILE A 288 5.44 -8.43 -28.01
N GLY A 289 5.16 -8.38 -29.31
CA GLY A 289 4.25 -9.31 -29.95
C GLY A 289 4.93 -10.67 -30.17
N ILE A 290 4.32 -11.74 -29.66
CA ILE A 290 4.81 -13.12 -29.81
C ILE A 290 3.77 -13.95 -30.53
N GLY A 291 3.92 -14.14 -31.84
CA GLY A 291 2.91 -14.84 -32.63
C GLY A 291 1.54 -14.16 -32.56
N ARG A 292 0.54 -14.80 -31.94
CA ARG A 292 -0.78 -14.23 -31.67
C ARG A 292 -0.88 -13.53 -30.31
N GLY A 293 0.09 -13.77 -29.44
CA GLY A 293 0.12 -13.27 -28.08
C GLY A 293 1.03 -12.05 -27.91
N SER A 294 1.25 -11.69 -26.68
CA SER A 294 2.11 -10.59 -26.28
C SER A 294 2.80 -10.87 -24.95
N LEU A 295 3.95 -10.26 -24.79
CA LEU A 295 4.70 -10.23 -23.53
C LEU A 295 5.07 -8.77 -23.25
N GLY A 296 4.59 -8.22 -22.14
CA GLY A 296 5.07 -6.97 -21.56
C GLY A 296 6.10 -7.29 -20.48
N VAL A 297 7.24 -6.61 -20.50
CA VAL A 297 8.26 -6.68 -19.45
C VAL A 297 8.58 -5.28 -18.99
N PHE A 298 8.77 -5.12 -17.68
CA PHE A 298 9.01 -3.85 -17.01
C PHE A 298 10.12 -4.01 -15.98
N GLY A 299 10.91 -2.97 -15.82
CA GLY A 299 11.93 -2.88 -14.80
C GLY A 299 11.99 -1.48 -14.21
N GLU A 300 12.31 -1.38 -12.94
CA GLU A 300 12.50 -0.13 -12.22
C GLU A 300 13.65 -0.27 -11.22
N PHE A 301 14.48 0.76 -11.16
CA PHE A 301 15.49 0.95 -10.12
C PHE A 301 15.27 2.30 -9.49
N ARG A 302 15.17 2.34 -8.15
CA ARG A 302 15.05 3.54 -7.36
C ARG A 302 16.12 3.57 -6.28
N ASP A 303 16.77 4.72 -6.13
CA ASP A 303 17.71 5.03 -5.05
C ASP A 303 17.25 6.33 -4.40
N ARG A 304 16.81 6.27 -3.15
CA ARG A 304 16.40 7.40 -2.33
C ARG A 304 17.37 7.53 -1.16
N GLN A 305 18.01 8.67 -1.08
CA GLN A 305 18.87 9.03 0.05
C GLN A 305 18.02 9.49 1.25
N PRO A 306 18.52 9.34 2.48
CA PRO A 306 17.76 9.71 3.67
C PRO A 306 17.48 11.21 3.75
N THR A 307 16.40 11.54 4.47
CA THR A 307 16.11 12.90 4.93
C THR A 307 16.23 12.94 6.44
N ASN A 308 16.63 14.10 7.01
CA ASN A 308 16.59 14.26 8.45
C ASN A 308 15.99 15.61 8.83
N ARG A 309 14.93 15.57 9.63
CA ARG A 309 14.20 16.73 10.15
C ARG A 309 14.22 16.77 11.67
N ALA A 310 15.07 15.95 12.31
CA ALA A 310 15.30 16.04 13.73
C ALA A 310 15.94 17.40 14.09
N TRP A 311 15.62 17.88 15.27
CA TRP A 311 16.31 19.02 15.85
C TRP A 311 17.56 18.59 16.59
N ALA A 312 18.42 19.56 16.90
CA ALA A 312 19.56 19.33 17.73
C ALA A 312 19.12 18.89 19.14
N ASP A 313 19.87 17.95 19.69
CA ASP A 313 19.60 17.39 20.99
C ASP A 313 19.99 18.38 22.09
N VAL A 314 19.12 18.54 23.08
CA VAL A 314 19.31 19.43 24.20
C VAL A 314 20.07 18.79 25.37
N TYR A 315 20.26 17.45 25.31
CA TYR A 315 20.94 16.73 26.38
C TYR A 315 22.44 16.82 26.27
N GLU A 316 23.09 16.74 27.46
CA GLU A 316 24.51 16.56 27.52
C GLU A 316 24.94 15.27 26.83
N VAL A 317 25.88 15.36 25.94
CA VAL A 317 26.50 14.22 25.28
C VAL A 317 27.96 14.14 25.65
N ALA A 318 28.41 12.98 26.10
CA ALA A 318 29.82 12.69 26.39
C ALA A 318 30.44 13.35 27.65
N GLY A 319 29.66 13.60 28.70
CA GLY A 319 30.22 14.04 30.01
C GLY A 319 30.93 15.38 29.96
N THR A 320 30.61 16.24 28.99
CA THR A 320 31.20 17.58 28.89
C THR A 320 30.52 18.58 29.81
N GLY A 321 29.39 18.24 30.40
CA GLY A 321 28.60 19.04 31.31
C GLY A 321 27.85 20.21 30.66
N VAL A 322 27.93 20.35 29.35
CA VAL A 322 27.30 21.47 28.66
C VAL A 322 26.69 21.03 27.33
N PRO A 323 25.35 21.07 27.18
CA PRO A 323 24.68 20.80 25.91
C PRO A 323 25.04 21.88 24.87
N ASP A 324 24.77 21.58 23.58
CA ASP A 324 24.84 22.56 22.52
C ASP A 324 23.80 23.67 22.76
N SER A 325 24.16 24.92 22.45
CA SER A 325 23.18 26.00 22.42
C SER A 325 22.36 25.90 21.14
N ILE A 326 21.07 25.84 21.27
CA ILE A 326 20.15 25.69 20.12
C ILE A 326 19.20 26.87 19.99
N ASP A 327 18.77 27.14 18.78
CA ASP A 327 17.69 28.07 18.49
C ASP A 327 16.36 27.41 18.82
N ALA A 328 15.61 27.94 19.77
CA ALA A 328 14.35 27.42 20.22
C ALA A 328 13.20 27.51 19.19
N GLU A 329 13.38 28.27 18.08
CA GLU A 329 12.34 28.39 17.04
C GLU A 329 12.49 27.34 15.93
N ASN A 330 13.72 26.96 15.59
CA ASN A 330 14.00 26.06 14.48
C ASN A 330 14.89 24.85 14.84
N GLY A 331 15.32 24.72 16.11
CA GLY A 331 16.10 23.59 16.61
C GLY A 331 17.53 23.51 16.07
N GLN A 332 18.05 24.61 15.46
CA GLN A 332 19.38 24.60 14.89
C GLN A 332 20.43 24.96 15.94
N VAL A 333 21.62 24.39 15.80
CA VAL A 333 22.76 24.71 16.69
C VAL A 333 23.23 26.12 16.47
N ILE A 334 23.11 26.97 17.51
CA ILE A 334 23.69 28.31 17.55
C ILE A 334 25.19 28.25 17.92
N GLU A 335 25.51 27.42 18.92
CA GLU A 335 26.88 27.25 19.40
C GLU A 335 27.12 25.77 19.73
N LYS A 336 28.06 25.15 18.98
CA LYS A 336 28.45 23.77 19.20
C LYS A 336 29.37 23.69 20.40
N ARG A 337 29.01 22.92 21.43
CA ARG A 337 29.73 22.76 22.70
C ARG A 337 30.09 21.30 22.97
N ASN A 338 29.31 20.33 22.44
CA ASN A 338 29.57 18.93 22.61
C ASN A 338 30.27 18.30 21.37
N PRO A 339 30.96 17.17 21.52
CA PRO A 339 31.74 16.59 20.45
C PRO A 339 30.89 15.81 19.41
N VAL A 340 29.60 15.58 19.67
CA VAL A 340 28.72 14.85 18.76
C VAL A 340 28.17 15.77 17.69
N ASP A 341 28.09 15.29 16.45
CA ASP A 341 27.48 16.05 15.39
C ASP A 341 25.95 16.07 15.53
N GLN A 342 25.36 17.22 15.28
CA GLN A 342 23.92 17.46 15.39
C GLN A 342 23.27 17.64 14.01
N PRO A 343 22.01 17.20 13.86
CA PRO A 343 21.22 16.43 14.81
C PRO A 343 21.76 15.00 14.98
N ASN A 344 21.78 14.50 16.21
CA ASN A 344 22.28 13.17 16.54
C ASN A 344 21.19 12.09 16.55
N HIS A 345 19.95 12.47 16.33
CA HIS A 345 18.79 11.64 16.04
C HIS A 345 18.46 11.67 14.55
N HIS A 346 17.63 10.72 14.11
CA HIS A 346 17.08 10.70 12.77
C HIS A 346 15.55 10.79 12.81
N TRP A 347 14.98 11.75 12.08
CA TRP A 347 13.55 11.94 11.93
C TRP A 347 13.23 12.28 10.48
N GLY A 348 12.82 11.30 9.69
CA GLY A 348 12.65 11.44 8.26
C GLY A 348 12.59 10.10 7.52
N ASP A 349 12.65 10.17 6.21
CA ASP A 349 12.75 8.96 5.38
C ASP A 349 14.17 8.36 5.53
N GLY A 350 14.25 7.05 5.68
CA GLY A 350 15.50 6.32 5.60
C GLY A 350 16.04 6.18 4.17
N LEU A 351 17.25 5.66 4.02
CA LEU A 351 17.75 5.20 2.72
C LEU A 351 16.84 4.10 2.20
N GLU A 352 16.58 4.11 0.88
CA GLU A 352 15.82 3.04 0.22
C GLU A 352 16.38 2.80 -1.17
N LYS A 353 16.71 1.55 -1.47
CA LYS A 353 17.12 1.09 -2.82
C LYS A 353 16.21 -0.04 -3.25
N ASP A 354 15.50 0.18 -4.35
CA ASP A 354 14.57 -0.80 -4.90
C ASP A 354 15.05 -1.30 -6.27
N VAL A 355 14.87 -2.59 -6.48
CA VAL A 355 14.91 -3.22 -7.79
C VAL A 355 13.58 -3.92 -8.01
N LEU A 356 12.78 -3.43 -8.95
CA LEU A 356 11.45 -3.94 -9.24
C LEU A 356 11.41 -4.49 -10.65
N THR A 357 10.74 -5.62 -10.85
CA THR A 357 10.46 -6.17 -12.17
C THR A 357 9.02 -6.65 -12.25
N PHE A 358 8.43 -6.59 -13.43
CA PHE A 358 7.11 -7.15 -13.68
C PHE A 358 7.01 -7.66 -15.11
N ALA A 359 6.29 -8.75 -15.30
CA ALA A 359 5.99 -9.30 -16.63
C ALA A 359 4.51 -9.62 -16.76
N ASN A 360 3.95 -9.39 -17.93
CA ASN A 360 2.54 -9.67 -18.26
C ASN A 360 2.47 -10.36 -19.62
N PHE A 361 2.04 -11.61 -19.64
CA PHE A 361 2.00 -12.47 -20.82
C PHE A 361 0.57 -12.91 -21.12
N ARG A 362 0.22 -12.96 -22.40
CA ARG A 362 -1.00 -13.58 -22.87
C ARG A 362 -0.79 -14.23 -24.22
N MET A 363 -1.48 -15.36 -24.45
CA MET A 363 -1.41 -16.12 -25.69
C MET A 363 -2.76 -16.71 -26.02
N PRO A 364 -3.47 -16.22 -27.07
CA PRO A 364 -4.64 -16.90 -27.61
C PRO A 364 -4.28 -18.28 -28.13
N LEU A 365 -5.04 -19.31 -27.70
CA LEU A 365 -4.79 -20.71 -28.06
C LEU A 365 -5.42 -21.13 -29.38
N ASN A 366 -6.39 -20.35 -29.87
CA ASN A 366 -7.08 -20.63 -31.14
C ASN A 366 -7.18 -19.35 -31.99
N ASP A 367 -7.49 -19.54 -33.27
CA ASP A 367 -7.58 -18.43 -34.23
C ASP A 367 -8.74 -17.47 -33.94
N ALA A 368 -9.80 -17.96 -33.31
CA ALA A 368 -10.93 -17.14 -32.90
C ALA A 368 -10.65 -16.28 -31.66
N GLY A 369 -9.54 -16.52 -30.98
CA GLY A 369 -9.21 -15.83 -29.71
C GLY A 369 -10.16 -16.09 -28.56
N THR A 370 -10.96 -17.19 -28.67
CA THR A 370 -11.98 -17.52 -27.67
C THR A 370 -11.42 -18.19 -26.42
N THR A 371 -10.15 -18.55 -26.41
CA THR A 371 -9.43 -19.13 -25.28
C THR A 371 -8.02 -18.59 -25.28
N GLU A 372 -7.54 -18.11 -24.15
CA GLU A 372 -6.16 -17.66 -24.01
C GLU A 372 -5.53 -18.16 -22.71
N ILE A 373 -4.25 -18.42 -22.76
CA ILE A 373 -3.39 -18.53 -21.58
C ILE A 373 -2.93 -17.12 -21.20
N TYR A 374 -2.92 -16.84 -19.93
CA TYR A 374 -2.28 -15.65 -19.38
C TYR A 374 -1.33 -16.02 -18.23
N SER A 375 -0.33 -15.18 -18.03
CA SER A 375 0.52 -15.23 -16.85
C SER A 375 1.05 -13.83 -16.56
N PHE A 376 1.15 -13.50 -15.28
CA PHE A 376 1.78 -12.26 -14.86
C PHE A 376 2.45 -12.44 -13.51
N GLY A 377 3.37 -11.55 -13.19
CA GLY A 377 4.05 -11.57 -11.90
C GLY A 377 5.21 -10.61 -11.87
N GLY A 378 5.72 -10.41 -10.68
CA GLY A 378 6.82 -9.49 -10.41
C GLY A 378 7.74 -9.97 -9.31
N TYR A 379 8.87 -9.30 -9.20
CA TYR A 379 9.84 -9.43 -8.13
C TYR A 379 10.27 -8.04 -7.71
N ALA A 380 10.27 -7.81 -6.41
CA ALA A 380 10.78 -6.62 -5.77
C ALA A 380 11.85 -7.01 -4.75
N HIS A 381 12.94 -6.26 -4.72
CA HIS A 381 13.93 -6.30 -3.66
C HIS A 381 14.21 -4.89 -3.18
N ARG A 382 14.19 -4.70 -1.88
CA ARG A 382 14.42 -3.42 -1.22
C ARG A 382 15.48 -3.56 -0.16
N ASP A 383 16.52 -2.73 -0.24
CA ASP A 383 17.41 -2.42 0.87
C ASP A 383 16.92 -1.12 1.52
N GLY A 384 16.62 -1.15 2.80
CA GLY A 384 16.09 0.00 3.52
C GLY A 384 16.79 0.24 4.85
N THR A 385 16.88 1.51 5.27
CA THR A 385 17.35 1.85 6.61
C THR A 385 16.27 2.56 7.41
N GLY A 386 16.26 2.27 8.70
CA GLY A 386 15.49 2.97 9.72
C GLY A 386 16.36 3.17 10.96
N ASN A 387 15.88 3.92 11.91
CA ASN A 387 16.62 4.18 13.13
C ASN A 387 15.74 3.97 14.37
N ALA A 388 16.36 3.59 15.49
CA ALA A 388 15.73 3.66 16.79
C ALA A 388 16.12 4.97 17.50
N TYR A 389 15.72 5.11 18.75
CA TYR A 389 16.16 6.22 19.59
C TYR A 389 17.66 6.12 19.90
N ARG A 390 18.33 7.27 20.01
CA ARG A 390 19.74 7.33 20.37
C ARG A 390 19.97 6.74 21.75
N ARG A 391 21.07 6.04 21.92
CA ARG A 391 21.63 5.62 23.21
C ARG A 391 22.74 6.59 23.57
N TYR A 392 22.57 7.32 24.67
CA TYR A 392 23.57 8.24 25.18
C TYR A 392 24.79 7.50 25.76
N PHE A 393 25.86 8.21 26.02
CA PHE A 393 27.12 7.63 26.48
C PHE A 393 26.97 6.85 27.79
N ASP A 394 26.10 7.32 28.71
CA ASP A 394 25.81 6.75 30.02
C ASP A 394 24.61 5.78 30.06
N ASN A 395 24.01 5.49 28.90
CA ASN A 395 22.84 4.60 28.86
C ASN A 395 23.22 3.16 29.25
N ALA A 396 22.38 2.49 30.06
CA ALA A 396 22.55 1.08 30.47
C ALA A 396 22.67 0.08 29.28
N ARG A 397 22.31 0.50 28.08
CA ARG A 397 22.42 -0.28 26.83
C ARG A 397 23.68 0.05 26.05
N ASN A 398 24.58 0.84 26.62
CA ASN A 398 25.84 1.26 26.01
C ASN A 398 27.04 0.80 26.84
N TRP A 399 28.15 0.66 26.15
CA TRP A 399 29.48 0.54 26.73
C TRP A 399 30.37 1.63 26.15
N GLN A 400 30.94 2.51 26.99
CA GLN A 400 31.81 3.60 26.53
C GLN A 400 33.07 3.10 25.85
N GLU A 401 33.50 1.89 26.15
CA GLU A 401 34.59 1.20 25.47
C GLU A 401 34.29 0.90 23.99
N ILE A 402 32.98 0.71 23.62
CA ILE A 402 32.53 0.48 22.26
C ILE A 402 32.09 1.79 21.62
N TYR A 403 31.22 2.54 22.32
CA TYR A 403 30.63 3.79 21.85
C TYR A 403 30.85 4.91 22.88
N PRO A 404 32.02 5.57 22.87
CA PRO A 404 32.36 6.57 23.88
C PRO A 404 31.39 7.76 23.95
N LEU A 405 30.73 8.06 22.83
CA LEU A 405 29.77 9.17 22.70
C LEU A 405 28.31 8.69 22.57
N GLY A 406 28.05 7.43 22.88
CA GLY A 406 26.77 6.80 22.57
C GLY A 406 26.60 6.51 21.07
N PHE A 407 25.45 6.00 20.68
CA PHE A 407 25.19 5.55 19.31
C PHE A 407 23.71 5.68 18.92
N LEU A 408 23.44 5.70 17.62
CA LEU A 408 22.11 5.64 17.07
C LEU A 408 21.89 4.26 16.44
N PRO A 409 21.14 3.35 17.09
CA PRO A 409 20.86 2.04 16.53
C PRO A 409 20.17 2.16 15.16
N THR A 410 20.67 1.43 14.18
CA THR A 410 20.19 1.52 12.80
C THR A 410 19.71 0.15 12.32
N PHE A 411 18.51 0.12 11.80
CA PHE A 411 18.01 -0.97 10.98
C PHE A 411 18.65 -0.84 9.60
N SER A 412 19.22 -1.91 9.09
CA SER A 412 19.71 -2.04 7.71
C SER A 412 19.08 -3.29 7.10
N SER A 413 17.78 -3.19 6.86
CA SER A 413 16.90 -4.32 6.59
C SER A 413 16.75 -4.57 5.09
N GLU A 414 16.54 -5.83 4.75
CA GLU A 414 16.27 -6.30 3.40
C GLU A 414 14.84 -6.83 3.32
N ALA A 415 14.11 -6.47 2.27
CA ALA A 415 12.79 -7.01 1.98
C ALA A 415 12.76 -7.60 0.57
N ALA A 416 12.17 -8.78 0.42
CA ALA A 416 11.87 -9.34 -0.88
C ALA A 416 10.37 -9.65 -0.99
N ASP A 417 9.79 -9.29 -2.13
CA ASP A 417 8.40 -9.56 -2.46
C ASP A 417 8.32 -10.10 -3.89
N TYR A 418 7.59 -11.20 -4.09
CA TYR A 418 7.36 -11.69 -5.43
C TYR A 418 6.02 -12.40 -5.57
N SER A 419 5.43 -12.26 -6.74
CA SER A 419 4.20 -12.94 -7.08
C SER A 419 4.26 -13.53 -8.48
N ALA A 420 3.49 -14.59 -8.70
CA ALA A 420 3.31 -15.21 -10.00
C ALA A 420 1.87 -15.71 -10.14
N ALA A 421 1.23 -15.34 -11.22
CA ALA A 421 -0.10 -15.78 -11.58
C ALA A 421 -0.09 -16.45 -12.94
N GLY A 422 -0.96 -17.45 -13.13
CA GLY A 422 -1.15 -18.07 -14.42
C GLY A 422 -2.51 -18.74 -14.52
N GLY A 423 -3.08 -18.70 -15.71
CA GLY A 423 -4.42 -19.24 -15.90
C GLY A 423 -4.86 -19.34 -17.35
N LEU A 424 -6.06 -19.84 -17.48
CA LEU A 424 -6.80 -19.96 -18.73
C LEU A 424 -8.10 -19.18 -18.61
N ARG A 425 -8.38 -18.33 -19.58
CA ARG A 425 -9.68 -17.65 -19.67
C ARG A 425 -10.23 -17.71 -21.09
N GLY A 426 -11.53 -17.61 -21.20
CA GLY A 426 -12.16 -17.67 -22.53
C GLY A 426 -13.66 -17.82 -22.49
N VAL A 427 -14.20 -18.28 -23.61
CA VAL A 427 -15.63 -18.52 -23.80
C VAL A 427 -15.86 -19.93 -24.34
N VAL A 428 -16.72 -20.71 -23.65
CA VAL A 428 -17.15 -22.05 -24.06
C VAL A 428 -18.66 -22.16 -23.93
N SER A 429 -19.35 -22.48 -25.00
CA SER A 429 -20.81 -22.64 -25.03
C SER A 429 -21.59 -21.46 -24.42
N GLY A 430 -21.07 -20.22 -24.64
CA GLY A 430 -21.66 -18.98 -24.12
C GLY A 430 -21.34 -18.65 -22.67
N TRP A 431 -20.55 -19.48 -21.99
CA TRP A 431 -20.00 -19.20 -20.68
C TRP A 431 -18.63 -18.57 -20.83
N ASN A 432 -18.44 -17.40 -20.27
CA ASN A 432 -17.11 -16.87 -19.99
C ASN A 432 -16.54 -17.63 -18.80
N TYR A 433 -15.28 -18.01 -18.87
CA TYR A 433 -14.58 -18.66 -17.76
C TYR A 433 -13.20 -18.04 -17.56
N ASP A 434 -12.76 -18.06 -16.32
CA ASP A 434 -11.39 -17.72 -15.89
C ASP A 434 -11.00 -18.71 -14.78
N ALA A 435 -9.95 -19.48 -15.02
CA ALA A 435 -9.41 -20.45 -14.08
C ALA A 435 -7.91 -20.26 -13.97
N GLY A 436 -7.42 -20.05 -12.76
CA GLY A 436 -6.01 -19.77 -12.55
C GLY A 436 -5.54 -19.98 -11.12
N VAL A 437 -4.24 -19.80 -10.96
CA VAL A 437 -3.52 -19.89 -9.69
C VAL A 437 -2.64 -18.68 -9.54
N VAL A 438 -2.57 -18.14 -8.33
CA VAL A 438 -1.66 -17.08 -7.92
C VAL A 438 -0.86 -17.55 -6.72
N PHE A 439 0.44 -17.32 -6.75
CA PHE A 439 1.34 -17.50 -5.61
C PHE A 439 1.98 -16.15 -5.28
N GLY A 440 2.06 -15.81 -4.01
CA GLY A 440 2.72 -14.64 -3.48
C GLY A 440 3.62 -14.98 -2.31
N HIS A 441 4.73 -14.25 -2.19
CA HIS A 441 5.69 -14.36 -1.11
C HIS A 441 6.20 -12.99 -0.70
N SER A 442 6.30 -12.77 0.59
CA SER A 442 6.93 -11.60 1.18
C SER A 442 7.85 -12.04 2.32
N ASP A 443 9.07 -11.54 2.35
CA ASP A 443 9.98 -11.69 3.48
C ASP A 443 10.58 -10.34 3.90
N PHE A 444 10.99 -10.26 5.16
CA PHE A 444 11.63 -9.11 5.76
C PHE A 444 12.70 -9.54 6.75
N ASP A 445 13.95 -9.15 6.49
CA ASP A 445 15.09 -9.41 7.35
C ASP A 445 15.37 -8.23 8.26
N TYR A 446 15.35 -8.47 9.56
CA TYR A 446 15.78 -7.50 10.55
C TYR A 446 17.31 -7.61 10.73
N ASN A 447 18.03 -6.69 10.13
CA ASN A 447 19.47 -6.52 10.34
C ASN A 447 19.68 -5.22 11.12
N MET A 448 20.39 -5.32 12.25
CA MET A 448 20.75 -4.17 13.06
C MET A 448 22.22 -3.85 12.84
N THR A 449 22.52 -2.57 12.67
CA THR A 449 23.89 -2.03 12.57
C THR A 449 24.06 -0.87 13.54
N THR A 450 25.30 -0.53 13.86
CA THR A 450 25.60 0.53 14.82
C THR A 450 24.86 0.28 16.15
N THR A 451 24.98 -0.91 16.68
CA THR A 451 24.30 -1.33 17.92
C THR A 451 25.20 -2.22 18.77
N SER A 452 24.72 -2.64 19.94
CA SER A 452 25.38 -3.62 20.79
C SER A 452 24.37 -4.39 21.63
N ASN A 453 24.72 -5.57 22.08
CA ASN A 453 24.04 -6.28 23.15
C ASN A 453 24.79 -6.01 24.46
N ALA A 454 24.33 -5.05 25.25
CA ALA A 454 25.04 -4.61 26.45
C ALA A 454 25.18 -5.71 27.50
N SER A 455 24.27 -6.67 27.55
CA SER A 455 24.33 -7.79 28.50
C SER A 455 25.51 -8.73 28.26
N LEU A 456 26.16 -8.66 27.10
CA LEU A 456 27.38 -9.40 26.78
C LEU A 456 28.66 -8.70 27.31
N GLY A 457 28.54 -7.48 27.79
CA GLY A 457 29.65 -6.66 28.27
C GLY A 457 30.50 -6.07 27.14
N PRO A 458 31.57 -5.32 27.46
CA PRO A 458 32.39 -4.62 26.48
C PRO A 458 33.33 -5.51 25.67
N CYS A 459 33.58 -6.73 26.03
CA CYS A 459 34.31 -7.81 25.30
C CYS A 459 35.46 -7.36 24.37
N LEU A 460 36.30 -6.43 24.79
CA LEU A 460 37.35 -5.90 23.93
C LEU A 460 38.49 -6.93 23.65
N ASP A 461 38.99 -7.57 24.71
CA ASP A 461 40.15 -8.47 24.63
C ASP A 461 39.98 -9.76 25.44
N VAL A 462 38.87 -9.92 26.18
CA VAL A 462 38.63 -11.04 27.09
C VAL A 462 37.19 -11.55 26.95
N PRO A 463 36.90 -12.80 27.37
CA PRO A 463 35.53 -13.29 27.45
C PRO A 463 34.68 -12.40 28.37
N CYS A 464 33.52 -11.96 27.91
CA CYS A 464 32.63 -11.10 28.67
C CYS A 464 31.32 -11.75 29.08
N ALA A 465 30.81 -12.69 28.32
CA ALA A 465 29.61 -13.40 28.73
C ALA A 465 29.98 -14.46 29.76
N PRO A 466 29.23 -14.59 30.88
CA PRO A 466 29.42 -15.69 31.79
C PRO A 466 29.04 -17.00 31.11
N GLY A 467 29.80 -18.04 31.46
CA GLY A 467 29.49 -19.41 31.04
C GLY A 467 28.25 -19.98 31.69
N PRO A 468 28.03 -21.31 31.55
CA PRO A 468 26.90 -21.99 32.17
C PRO A 468 26.72 -21.78 33.67
N ASP A 469 27.82 -21.50 34.41
CA ASP A 469 27.78 -21.19 35.83
C ASP A 469 27.32 -19.77 36.17
N ARG A 470 27.15 -18.92 35.15
CA ARG A 470 26.75 -17.51 35.23
C ARG A 470 27.64 -16.64 36.14
N ILE A 471 28.92 -16.98 36.24
CA ILE A 471 29.92 -16.25 36.98
C ILE A 471 31.00 -15.79 36.01
N LEU A 472 31.19 -14.46 35.85
CA LEU A 472 32.25 -13.93 34.98
C LEU A 472 33.64 -14.21 35.53
N GLY A 473 34.59 -14.44 34.63
CA GLY A 473 35.99 -14.69 34.96
C GLY A 473 36.27 -16.16 35.27
N THR A 474 35.40 -17.08 34.94
CA THR A 474 35.61 -18.54 35.08
C THR A 474 36.03 -19.19 33.77
N VAL A 475 36.49 -20.43 33.81
CA VAL A 475 37.05 -21.15 32.66
C VAL A 475 36.05 -21.53 31.58
N ASP A 476 34.77 -21.51 31.92
CA ASP A 476 33.65 -21.86 31.01
C ASP A 476 33.03 -20.63 30.34
N ASP A 477 33.55 -19.42 30.55
CA ASP A 477 33.10 -18.23 29.87
C ASP A 477 33.43 -18.28 28.38
N PRO A 478 32.42 -18.24 27.51
CA PRO A 478 32.67 -18.10 26.07
C PRO A 478 33.15 -16.69 25.77
N GLY A 479 34.23 -16.57 25.04
CA GLY A 479 34.65 -15.28 24.50
C GLY A 479 33.68 -14.83 23.43
N ILE A 480 33.08 -13.65 23.60
CA ILE A 480 32.19 -13.03 22.62
C ILE A 480 32.92 -11.83 22.04
N PRO A 481 33.10 -11.76 20.71
CA PRO A 481 33.72 -10.62 20.08
C PRO A 481 32.82 -9.38 20.26
N ASN A 482 33.44 -8.23 20.17
CA ASN A 482 32.83 -6.92 20.20
C ASN A 482 31.93 -6.69 18.98
N GLN A 483 30.73 -7.23 19.00
CA GLN A 483 29.82 -7.25 17.85
C GLN A 483 28.90 -6.02 17.85
N THR A 484 28.83 -5.35 16.70
CA THR A 484 28.03 -4.12 16.47
C THR A 484 27.03 -4.26 15.34
N GLU A 485 26.95 -5.42 14.71
CA GLU A 485 26.01 -5.78 13.65
C GLU A 485 25.37 -7.12 13.97
N PHE A 486 24.06 -7.24 13.81
CA PHE A 486 23.32 -8.44 14.20
C PHE A 486 22.24 -8.76 13.16
N PHE A 487 22.12 -10.04 12.82
CA PHE A 487 20.90 -10.56 12.23
C PHE A 487 19.89 -10.82 13.34
N SER A 488 18.86 -9.97 13.42
CA SER A 488 17.86 -10.02 14.50
C SER A 488 16.64 -10.88 14.17
N GLY A 489 16.60 -11.52 13.00
CA GLY A 489 15.57 -12.50 12.61
C GLY A 489 14.84 -12.12 11.34
N ARG A 490 13.86 -12.95 10.96
CA ARG A 490 13.13 -12.82 9.70
C ARG A 490 11.65 -13.10 9.86
N LEU A 491 10.82 -12.29 9.21
CA LEU A 491 9.42 -12.56 8.98
C LEU A 491 9.21 -13.07 7.56
N LEU A 492 8.30 -14.05 7.38
CA LEU A 492 7.97 -14.59 6.06
C LEU A 492 6.45 -14.80 5.96
N ARG A 493 5.91 -14.55 4.78
CA ARG A 493 4.53 -14.85 4.43
C ARG A 493 4.46 -15.46 3.04
N ASP A 494 3.73 -16.57 2.93
CA ASP A 494 3.40 -17.21 1.65
C ASP A 494 1.88 -17.25 1.48
N GLU A 495 1.41 -17.07 0.25
CA GLU A 495 0.00 -17.19 -0.09
C GLU A 495 -0.16 -17.89 -1.44
N LEU A 496 -1.03 -18.89 -1.50
CA LEU A 496 -1.41 -19.60 -2.72
C LEU A 496 -2.92 -19.53 -2.89
N ILE A 497 -3.38 -19.06 -4.05
CA ILE A 497 -4.80 -19.00 -4.38
C ILE A 497 -5.03 -19.77 -5.68
N ALA A 498 -6.01 -20.64 -5.70
CA ALA A 498 -6.55 -21.24 -6.90
C ALA A 498 -8.03 -20.87 -7.02
N ALA A 499 -8.46 -20.40 -8.19
CA ALA A 499 -9.85 -20.00 -8.38
C ALA A 499 -10.36 -20.34 -9.77
N VAL A 500 -11.67 -20.57 -9.84
CA VAL A 500 -12.43 -20.72 -11.08
C VAL A 500 -13.64 -19.80 -11.03
N ASN A 501 -13.78 -18.97 -12.03
CA ASN A 501 -14.89 -18.03 -12.20
C ASN A 501 -15.58 -18.32 -13.52
N VAL A 502 -16.90 -18.35 -13.53
CA VAL A 502 -17.73 -18.51 -14.73
C VAL A 502 -18.83 -17.48 -14.74
N ALA A 503 -19.13 -16.92 -15.91
CA ALA A 503 -20.21 -15.97 -16.08
C ALA A 503 -20.92 -16.16 -17.42
N ARG A 504 -22.24 -15.91 -17.43
CA ARG A 504 -23.04 -16.03 -18.65
C ARG A 504 -24.21 -15.05 -18.64
N PRO A 505 -24.40 -14.28 -19.71
CA PRO A 505 -25.65 -13.57 -19.93
C PRO A 505 -26.76 -14.56 -20.34
N VAL A 506 -27.94 -14.48 -19.71
CA VAL A 506 -29.10 -15.34 -19.95
C VAL A 506 -30.31 -14.46 -20.29
N GLU A 507 -30.90 -14.69 -21.45
CA GLU A 507 -32.13 -14.00 -21.87
C GLU A 507 -33.32 -14.51 -21.06
N ILE A 508 -33.94 -13.66 -20.25
CA ILE A 508 -35.11 -13.99 -19.42
C ILE A 508 -36.31 -13.10 -19.69
N GLY A 509 -36.27 -12.29 -20.78
CA GLY A 509 -37.31 -11.39 -21.17
C GLY A 509 -37.31 -10.03 -20.45
N LEU A 510 -36.21 -9.68 -19.78
CA LEU A 510 -35.94 -8.33 -19.24
C LEU A 510 -35.27 -7.44 -20.31
N PRO A 511 -35.19 -6.13 -20.08
CA PRO A 511 -34.57 -5.18 -21.01
C PRO A 511 -33.12 -5.48 -21.36
N ALA A 512 -32.37 -6.09 -20.44
CA ALA A 512 -31.03 -6.62 -20.66
C ALA A 512 -30.96 -8.10 -20.22
N PRO A 513 -30.05 -8.89 -20.77
CA PRO A 513 -29.78 -10.24 -20.28
C PRO A 513 -29.44 -10.26 -18.82
N LEU A 514 -29.91 -11.25 -18.07
CA LEU A 514 -29.45 -11.51 -16.71
C LEU A 514 -28.02 -12.07 -16.78
N ASN A 515 -27.05 -11.31 -16.29
CA ASN A 515 -25.69 -11.80 -16.11
C ASN A 515 -25.63 -12.64 -14.84
N LEU A 516 -25.36 -13.93 -14.99
CA LEU A 516 -25.12 -14.84 -13.86
C LEU A 516 -23.64 -15.16 -13.79
N ALA A 517 -23.03 -14.96 -12.62
CA ALA A 517 -21.66 -15.33 -12.36
C ALA A 517 -21.56 -16.21 -11.11
N PHE A 518 -20.65 -17.18 -11.15
CA PHE A 518 -20.34 -18.09 -10.05
C PHE A 518 -18.84 -18.30 -9.98
N GLY A 519 -18.35 -18.57 -8.78
CA GLY A 519 -16.96 -18.93 -8.63
C GLY A 519 -16.69 -19.75 -7.38
N ALA A 520 -15.59 -20.47 -7.46
CA ALA A 520 -15.01 -21.22 -6.34
C ALA A 520 -13.54 -20.85 -6.18
N SER A 521 -13.07 -20.74 -4.96
CA SER A 521 -11.69 -20.43 -4.65
C SER A 521 -11.19 -21.29 -3.49
N PHE A 522 -9.91 -21.61 -3.56
CA PHE A 522 -9.15 -22.19 -2.46
C PHE A 522 -7.96 -21.27 -2.20
N ARG A 523 -7.70 -20.96 -0.93
CA ARG A 523 -6.58 -20.13 -0.49
C ARG A 523 -5.84 -20.84 0.61
N GLN A 524 -4.52 -20.87 0.52
CA GLN A 524 -3.62 -21.34 1.55
C GLN A 524 -2.67 -20.20 1.92
N GLU A 525 -2.53 -19.95 3.20
CA GLU A 525 -1.65 -18.94 3.77
C GLU A 525 -0.68 -19.62 4.73
N ASN A 526 0.54 -19.13 4.79
CA ASN A 526 1.55 -19.50 5.77
C ASN A 526 2.22 -18.24 6.30
N TYR A 527 2.42 -18.15 7.60
CA TYR A 527 3.18 -17.08 8.26
C TYR A 527 4.24 -17.70 9.16
N LYS A 528 5.46 -17.15 9.10
CA LYS A 528 6.59 -17.71 9.81
C LYS A 528 7.48 -16.62 10.39
N ILE A 529 7.89 -16.82 11.64
CA ILE A 529 8.94 -16.05 12.33
C ILE A 529 10.16 -16.93 12.49
N ARG A 530 11.32 -16.42 12.12
CA ARG A 530 12.62 -17.08 12.33
C ARG A 530 13.42 -16.30 13.34
N ALA A 531 14.06 -17.04 14.25
CA ALA A 531 14.95 -16.46 15.25
C ALA A 531 16.14 -15.77 14.60
N GLY A 532 16.59 -14.71 15.27
CA GLY A 532 17.88 -14.06 15.00
C GLY A 532 19.07 -14.91 15.42
N GLU A 533 20.27 -14.42 15.14
CA GLU A 533 21.48 -15.05 15.68
C GLU A 533 21.55 -14.92 17.21
N PRO A 534 22.17 -15.88 17.91
CA PRO A 534 22.14 -15.89 19.39
C PRO A 534 22.61 -14.58 20.03
N ALA A 535 23.64 -13.94 19.49
CA ALA A 535 24.16 -12.68 20.02
C ALA A 535 23.14 -11.53 19.96
N SER A 536 22.15 -11.60 19.06
CA SER A 536 21.12 -10.56 18.91
C SER A 536 20.04 -10.59 19.99
N TRP A 537 19.92 -11.70 20.79
CA TRP A 537 18.85 -11.86 21.77
C TRP A 537 19.28 -12.45 23.11
N VAL A 538 20.44 -13.08 23.20
CA VAL A 538 20.86 -13.76 24.42
C VAL A 538 21.12 -12.75 25.55
N ASN A 539 20.78 -13.13 26.81
CA ASN A 539 21.20 -12.40 27.99
C ASN A 539 22.53 -12.95 28.46
N GLY A 540 23.58 -12.14 28.43
CA GLY A 540 24.91 -12.46 28.94
C GLY A 540 25.09 -12.23 30.43
N PHE A 541 24.06 -11.69 31.11
CA PHE A 541 24.05 -11.40 32.56
C PHE A 541 25.12 -10.43 33.06
N HIS A 542 25.81 -9.72 32.14
CA HIS A 542 26.75 -8.70 32.54
C HIS A 542 26.02 -7.52 33.19
N LEU A 543 26.61 -6.93 34.22
CA LEU A 543 26.11 -5.68 34.80
C LEU A 543 26.26 -4.56 33.80
N ASP A 544 25.39 -3.56 33.86
CA ASP A 544 25.50 -2.33 33.09
C ASP A 544 26.80 -1.58 33.42
N GLN A 545 27.12 -0.55 32.66
CA GLN A 545 28.34 0.23 32.83
C GLN A 545 28.46 0.89 34.21
N ASP A 546 27.35 1.12 34.93
CA ASP A 546 27.32 1.68 36.27
C ASP A 546 27.37 0.60 37.34
N SER A 547 27.41 -0.70 36.95
CA SER A 547 27.39 -1.87 37.83
C SER A 547 26.19 -1.89 38.79
N ALA A 548 25.07 -1.27 38.37
CA ALA A 548 23.87 -1.10 39.18
C ALA A 548 22.86 -2.25 38.96
N ALA A 549 22.73 -2.73 37.74
CA ALA A 549 21.79 -3.78 37.36
C ALA A 549 22.38 -4.66 36.24
N ILE A 550 21.74 -5.78 35.92
CA ILE A 550 22.03 -6.56 34.72
C ILE A 550 21.63 -5.70 33.52
N ALA A 551 22.56 -5.52 32.60
CA ALA A 551 22.28 -4.77 31.38
C ALA A 551 21.17 -5.45 30.54
N PRO A 552 20.33 -4.69 29.87
CA PRO A 552 19.27 -5.23 29.03
C PRO A 552 19.80 -6.15 27.93
N ALA A 553 19.14 -7.29 27.75
CA ALA A 553 19.52 -8.31 26.80
C ALA A 553 19.16 -7.95 25.35
N GLY A 554 19.94 -8.48 24.42
CA GLY A 554 19.69 -8.34 22.99
C GLY A 554 20.25 -7.07 22.36
N SER A 555 20.28 -7.04 21.02
CA SER A 555 20.73 -5.87 20.26
C SER A 555 19.85 -4.64 20.56
N SER A 556 20.50 -3.52 20.91
CA SER A 556 19.80 -2.30 21.26
C SER A 556 19.08 -1.69 20.06
N GLY A 557 17.85 -1.23 20.26
CA GLY A 557 16.94 -0.77 19.23
C GLY A 557 15.94 -1.85 18.80
N PHE A 558 16.40 -3.03 18.50
CA PHE A 558 15.55 -4.18 18.18
C PHE A 558 16.23 -5.49 18.66
N PRO A 559 15.93 -5.97 19.87
CA PRO A 559 16.40 -7.28 20.32
C PRO A 559 15.97 -8.37 19.32
N GLY A 560 16.84 -9.29 18.96
CA GLY A 560 16.54 -10.33 18.00
C GLY A 560 15.37 -11.22 18.42
N PHE A 561 14.66 -11.80 17.47
CA PHE A 561 13.68 -12.86 17.73
C PHE A 561 14.38 -14.04 18.38
N THR A 562 13.88 -14.51 19.49
CA THR A 562 14.39 -15.66 20.19
C THR A 562 13.92 -16.96 19.54
N PRO A 563 14.52 -18.13 19.82
CA PRO A 563 13.96 -19.43 19.43
C PRO A 563 12.52 -19.65 19.92
N ASP A 564 12.13 -19.06 21.06
CA ASP A 564 10.77 -19.15 21.59
C ASP A 564 9.77 -18.25 20.86
N ASN A 565 10.25 -17.20 20.19
CA ASN A 565 9.43 -16.38 19.27
C ASN A 565 9.22 -17.06 17.90
N ALA A 566 10.09 -18.02 17.55
CA ALA A 566 10.00 -18.70 16.27
C ALA A 566 8.71 -19.50 16.16
N THR A 567 7.95 -19.26 15.12
CA THR A 567 6.66 -19.90 14.90
C THR A 567 6.38 -20.09 13.42
N GLU A 568 5.48 -21.02 13.13
CA GLU A 568 4.94 -21.23 11.79
C GLU A 568 3.44 -21.54 11.93
N ARG A 569 2.61 -20.79 11.22
CA ARG A 569 1.15 -20.91 11.21
C ARG A 569 0.63 -21.04 9.80
N ASP A 570 -0.25 -22.00 9.59
CA ASP A 570 -0.92 -22.28 8.31
C ASP A 570 -2.42 -22.06 8.41
N ARG A 571 -3.01 -21.57 7.33
CA ARG A 571 -4.46 -21.44 7.19
C ARG A 571 -4.89 -21.88 5.80
N ASN A 572 -6.04 -22.58 5.75
CA ASN A 572 -6.71 -22.89 4.50
C ASN A 572 -8.13 -22.29 4.52
N ASN A 573 -8.53 -21.77 3.36
CA ASN A 573 -9.86 -21.24 3.14
C ASN A 573 -10.44 -21.81 1.85
N PHE A 574 -11.73 -22.11 1.87
CA PHE A 574 -12.52 -22.45 0.71
C PHE A 574 -13.68 -21.46 0.56
N GLY A 575 -13.84 -20.87 -0.61
CA GLY A 575 -14.87 -19.88 -0.90
C GLY A 575 -15.74 -20.26 -2.08
N LEU A 576 -17.04 -19.96 -2.00
CA LEU A 576 -18.02 -20.04 -3.10
C LEU A 576 -18.77 -18.73 -3.21
N TYR A 577 -18.97 -18.20 -4.41
CA TYR A 577 -19.82 -17.04 -4.61
C TYR A 577 -20.79 -17.21 -5.78
N GLY A 578 -21.89 -16.44 -5.72
CA GLY A 578 -22.83 -16.24 -6.80
C GLY A 578 -23.18 -14.78 -6.92
N ASP A 579 -23.32 -14.30 -8.16
CA ASP A 579 -23.65 -12.92 -8.50
C ASP A 579 -24.66 -12.89 -9.64
N ALA A 580 -25.64 -12.01 -9.56
CA ALA A 580 -26.68 -11.85 -10.55
C ALA A 580 -26.93 -10.36 -10.79
N GLU A 581 -26.79 -9.92 -12.05
CA GLU A 581 -26.97 -8.50 -12.43
C GLU A 581 -27.81 -8.40 -13.69
N THR A 582 -28.78 -7.48 -13.70
CA THR A 582 -29.63 -7.20 -14.88
C THR A 582 -30.32 -5.86 -14.78
N ASP A 583 -30.72 -5.32 -15.94
CA ASP A 583 -31.66 -4.22 -16.01
C ASP A 583 -33.09 -4.72 -15.80
N LEU A 584 -33.67 -4.46 -14.61
CA LEU A 584 -35.07 -4.76 -14.30
C LEU A 584 -36.04 -3.94 -15.18
N THR A 585 -35.63 -2.73 -15.50
CA THR A 585 -36.29 -1.84 -16.46
C THR A 585 -35.23 -1.13 -17.28
N SER A 586 -35.61 -0.44 -18.35
CA SER A 586 -34.65 0.38 -19.14
C SER A 586 -33.95 1.50 -18.34
N LYS A 587 -34.29 1.67 -17.07
CA LYS A 587 -33.75 2.73 -16.18
C LYS A 587 -33.23 2.20 -14.84
N LEU A 588 -33.54 0.95 -14.50
CA LEU A 588 -33.22 0.37 -13.19
C LEU A 588 -32.43 -0.90 -13.38
N LEU A 589 -31.16 -0.87 -13.00
CA LEU A 589 -30.30 -2.04 -12.85
C LEU A 589 -30.29 -2.51 -11.39
N ALA A 590 -30.26 -3.80 -11.20
CA ALA A 590 -30.07 -4.44 -9.90
C ALA A 590 -28.95 -5.49 -9.96
N ASN A 591 -28.12 -5.51 -8.92
CA ASN A 591 -27.11 -6.52 -8.67
C ASN A 591 -27.36 -7.15 -7.30
N VAL A 592 -27.24 -8.47 -7.20
CA VAL A 592 -27.31 -9.24 -5.95
C VAL A 592 -26.16 -10.22 -5.95
N SER A 593 -25.38 -10.23 -4.89
CA SER A 593 -24.27 -11.17 -4.70
C SER A 593 -24.29 -11.78 -3.30
N ALA A 594 -23.80 -13.01 -3.22
CA ALA A 594 -23.60 -13.73 -1.97
C ALA A 594 -22.33 -14.58 -2.05
N ARG A 595 -21.63 -14.68 -0.93
CA ARG A 595 -20.39 -15.48 -0.82
C ARG A 595 -20.35 -16.22 0.50
N PHE A 596 -20.01 -17.48 0.43
CA PHE A 596 -19.74 -18.35 1.57
C PHE A 596 -18.25 -18.65 1.59
N GLU A 597 -17.64 -18.57 2.77
CA GLU A 597 -16.25 -18.95 3.02
C GLU A 597 -16.16 -19.84 4.26
N SER A 598 -15.29 -20.86 4.20
CA SER A 598 -15.01 -21.77 5.30
C SER A 598 -13.50 -21.81 5.54
N TYR A 599 -13.12 -21.52 6.76
CA TYR A 599 -11.75 -21.47 7.27
C TYR A 599 -11.50 -22.62 8.23
N ASN A 600 -10.30 -23.17 8.22
CA ASN A 600 -9.97 -24.31 9.08
C ASN A 600 -9.68 -23.92 10.55
N ASP A 601 -9.55 -22.65 10.88
CA ASP A 601 -9.13 -22.15 12.19
C ASP A 601 -10.20 -21.35 12.95
N PHE A 602 -11.11 -20.62 12.29
CA PHE A 602 -12.11 -19.82 13.00
C PHE A 602 -13.57 -20.04 12.53
N GLY A 603 -13.80 -20.82 11.44
CA GLY A 603 -15.16 -21.26 11.07
C GLY A 603 -15.65 -20.75 9.72
N GLU A 604 -16.95 -20.51 9.61
CA GLU A 604 -17.65 -20.28 8.34
C GLU A 604 -18.27 -18.88 8.34
N GLN A 605 -18.22 -18.21 7.17
CA GLN A 605 -18.77 -16.87 6.99
C GLN A 605 -19.66 -16.77 5.76
N LEU A 606 -20.72 -15.97 5.87
CA LEU A 606 -21.63 -15.67 4.78
C LEU A 606 -21.72 -14.15 4.61
N SER A 607 -21.36 -13.65 3.43
CA SER A 607 -21.52 -12.26 3.05
C SER A 607 -22.54 -12.10 1.94
N GLY A 608 -23.33 -11.01 1.99
CA GLY A 608 -24.32 -10.69 0.97
C GLY A 608 -24.30 -9.21 0.60
N LYS A 609 -24.69 -8.88 -0.63
CA LYS A 609 -24.79 -7.49 -1.11
C LYS A 609 -25.92 -7.35 -2.08
N VAL A 610 -26.62 -6.22 -2.00
CA VAL A 610 -27.61 -5.74 -2.98
C VAL A 610 -27.19 -4.35 -3.42
N ALA A 611 -27.12 -4.13 -4.73
CA ALA A 611 -26.85 -2.82 -5.29
C ALA A 611 -27.88 -2.46 -6.37
N LEU A 612 -28.28 -1.20 -6.41
CA LEU A 612 -29.25 -0.66 -7.33
C LEU A 612 -28.70 0.57 -8.04
N ARG A 613 -28.95 0.67 -9.33
CA ARG A 613 -28.66 1.86 -10.14
C ARG A 613 -29.91 2.30 -10.87
N TYR A 614 -30.34 3.53 -10.64
CA TYR A 614 -31.48 4.14 -11.30
C TYR A 614 -31.06 5.32 -12.15
N GLN A 615 -31.32 5.26 -13.44
CA GLN A 615 -30.98 6.31 -14.43
C GLN A 615 -32.27 6.97 -14.96
N PRO A 616 -32.82 7.99 -14.23
CA PRO A 616 -34.02 8.68 -14.68
C PRO A 616 -33.82 9.43 -16.00
N SER A 617 -32.61 9.90 -16.28
CA SER A 617 -32.23 10.57 -17.52
C SER A 617 -30.81 10.20 -17.95
N ARG A 618 -30.43 10.54 -19.18
CA ARG A 618 -29.04 10.32 -19.68
C ARG A 618 -27.98 11.12 -18.90
N ARG A 619 -28.38 12.11 -18.11
CA ARG A 619 -27.50 13.01 -17.38
C ARG A 619 -27.43 12.76 -15.88
N LEU A 620 -28.30 11.90 -15.37
CA LEU A 620 -28.38 11.63 -13.94
C LEU A 620 -28.49 10.14 -13.70
N VAL A 621 -27.58 9.63 -12.88
CA VAL A 621 -27.60 8.29 -12.32
C VAL A 621 -27.69 8.42 -10.80
N LEU A 622 -28.55 7.65 -10.19
CA LEU A 622 -28.63 7.44 -8.75
C LEU A 622 -28.22 6.00 -8.46
N ARG A 623 -27.43 5.79 -7.44
CA ARG A 623 -26.95 4.47 -7.06
C ARG A 623 -27.02 4.27 -5.56
N GLY A 624 -27.11 3.03 -5.11
CA GLY A 624 -27.06 2.70 -3.71
C GLY A 624 -26.81 1.21 -3.50
N ALA A 625 -26.09 0.89 -2.44
CA ALA A 625 -25.78 -0.48 -2.09
C ALA A 625 -25.90 -0.70 -0.57
N ALA A 626 -26.24 -1.94 -0.21
CA ALA A 626 -26.21 -2.43 1.15
C ALA A 626 -25.60 -3.83 1.16
N GLY A 627 -24.68 -4.08 2.06
CA GLY A 627 -24.00 -5.38 2.12
C GLY A 627 -23.38 -5.64 3.47
N THR A 628 -23.05 -6.90 3.70
CA THR A 628 -22.25 -7.36 4.82
C THR A 628 -20.85 -7.71 4.35
N GLY A 629 -19.87 -7.50 5.19
CA GLY A 629 -18.48 -7.87 4.97
C GLY A 629 -17.90 -8.55 6.20
N PHE A 630 -16.72 -9.10 6.05
CA PHE A 630 -15.95 -9.63 7.16
C PHE A 630 -14.46 -9.60 6.84
N ARG A 631 -13.66 -9.72 7.90
CA ARG A 631 -12.22 -9.95 7.81
C ARG A 631 -11.82 -11.07 8.76
N ALA A 632 -11.10 -12.04 8.23
CA ALA A 632 -10.46 -13.07 9.03
C ALA A 632 -9.35 -12.45 9.91
N PRO A 633 -9.10 -12.95 11.13
CA PRO A 633 -7.89 -12.57 11.86
C PRO A 633 -6.66 -12.79 10.99
N GLY A 634 -5.81 -11.79 10.83
CA GLY A 634 -4.58 -11.95 10.05
C GLY A 634 -3.68 -13.03 10.63
N LEU A 635 -3.06 -13.90 9.79
CA LEU A 635 -2.12 -14.89 10.33
C LEU A 635 -0.96 -14.24 11.09
N SER A 636 -0.54 -13.06 10.68
CA SER A 636 0.42 -12.26 11.42
C SER A 636 -0.09 -11.88 12.81
N GLN A 637 -1.36 -11.47 12.95
CA GLN A 637 -1.97 -11.13 14.24
C GLN A 637 -2.11 -12.35 15.16
N VAL A 638 -2.35 -13.52 14.59
CA VAL A 638 -2.45 -14.81 15.33
C VAL A 638 -1.08 -15.34 15.78
N ALA A 639 -0.02 -15.00 15.04
CA ALA A 639 1.30 -15.61 15.18
C ALA A 639 2.38 -14.67 15.73
N PHE A 640 2.19 -13.35 15.69
CA PHE A 640 3.24 -12.39 16.05
C PHE A 640 3.60 -12.53 17.52
N ASN A 641 4.88 -12.75 17.77
CA ASN A 641 5.45 -13.02 19.09
C ASN A 641 6.80 -12.30 19.17
N LYS A 642 6.86 -11.22 19.92
CA LYS A 642 8.05 -10.37 20.00
C LYS A 642 8.12 -9.63 21.32
N VAL A 643 9.32 -9.43 21.82
CA VAL A 643 9.61 -8.42 22.84
C VAL A 643 10.22 -7.21 22.14
N VAL A 644 9.65 -6.04 22.37
CA VAL A 644 10.10 -4.75 21.83
C VAL A 644 10.46 -3.82 22.98
N THR A 645 11.35 -2.87 22.70
CA THR A 645 11.69 -1.83 23.66
C THR A 645 10.78 -0.62 23.44
N ASN A 646 9.90 -0.33 24.38
CA ASN A 646 9.07 0.87 24.37
C ASN A 646 9.54 1.87 25.41
N VAL A 647 9.11 3.13 25.26
CA VAL A 647 9.29 4.16 26.29
C VAL A 647 8.00 4.25 27.09
N ILE A 648 8.07 3.96 28.40
CA ILE A 648 6.96 4.06 29.35
C ILE A 648 7.43 4.93 30.50
N ALA A 649 6.72 6.02 30.79
CA ALA A 649 7.07 6.99 31.81
C ALA A 649 8.56 7.41 31.78
N ASP A 650 9.05 7.80 30.60
CA ASP A 650 10.43 8.22 30.30
C ASP A 650 11.50 7.13 30.53
N GLN A 651 11.10 5.87 30.64
CA GLN A 651 12.01 4.74 30.79
C GLN A 651 11.90 3.78 29.61
N PHE A 652 13.03 3.21 29.20
CA PHE A 652 13.04 2.12 28.23
C PHE A 652 12.60 0.81 28.90
N VAL A 653 11.44 0.30 28.53
CA VAL A 653 10.81 -0.89 29.10
C VAL A 653 10.66 -1.96 28.02
N GLU A 654 10.98 -3.22 28.35
CA GLU A 654 10.74 -4.34 27.48
C GLU A 654 9.27 -4.74 27.54
N VAL A 655 8.55 -4.61 26.43
CA VAL A 655 7.14 -4.97 26.31
C VAL A 655 7.01 -6.18 25.39
N GLY A 656 6.32 -7.22 25.88
CA GLY A 656 6.01 -8.39 25.07
C GLY A 656 4.75 -8.19 24.26
N ILE A 657 4.84 -8.29 22.93
CA ILE A 657 3.68 -8.39 22.05
C ILE A 657 3.48 -9.89 21.75
N PHE A 658 2.41 -10.46 22.28
CA PHE A 658 2.21 -11.90 22.26
C PHE A 658 0.93 -12.32 21.52
N PRO A 659 0.94 -13.48 20.85
CA PRO A 659 -0.28 -14.09 20.36
C PRO A 659 -1.18 -14.51 21.52
N VAL A 660 -2.48 -14.59 21.28
CA VAL A 660 -3.49 -14.88 22.32
C VAL A 660 -3.32 -16.26 23.01
N ASP A 661 -2.64 -17.20 22.36
CA ASP A 661 -2.34 -18.54 22.92
C ASP A 661 -1.00 -18.60 23.66
N HIS A 662 -0.29 -17.48 23.77
CA HIS A 662 0.94 -17.40 24.54
C HIS A 662 0.64 -17.43 26.06
N PRO A 663 1.46 -18.10 26.90
CA PRO A 663 1.23 -18.18 28.34
C PRO A 663 1.03 -16.81 29.02
N ALA A 664 1.77 -15.77 28.62
CA ALA A 664 1.60 -14.42 29.15
C ALA A 664 0.23 -13.83 28.84
N ALA A 665 -0.21 -13.92 27.59
CA ALA A 665 -1.52 -13.42 27.17
C ALA A 665 -2.67 -14.19 27.86
N LEU A 666 -2.54 -15.51 27.95
CA LEU A 666 -3.51 -16.36 28.65
C LEU A 666 -3.59 -16.04 30.14
N ALA A 667 -2.46 -15.77 30.81
CA ALA A 667 -2.43 -15.37 32.23
C ALA A 667 -3.20 -14.06 32.47
N LEU A 668 -3.20 -13.16 31.49
CA LEU A 668 -3.93 -11.89 31.53
C LEU A 668 -5.36 -11.99 30.96
N GLY A 669 -5.82 -13.20 30.56
CA GLY A 669 -7.19 -13.46 30.17
C GLY A 669 -7.49 -13.26 28.68
N ALA A 670 -6.47 -13.27 27.82
CA ALA A 670 -6.66 -13.21 26.38
C ALA A 670 -7.61 -14.30 25.87
N GLN A 671 -8.41 -13.97 24.87
CA GLN A 671 -9.36 -14.89 24.23
C GLN A 671 -8.94 -15.19 22.80
N PRO A 672 -9.29 -16.35 22.23
CA PRO A 672 -9.05 -16.63 20.81
C PRO A 672 -9.67 -15.56 19.93
N LEU A 673 -8.92 -15.13 18.91
CA LEU A 673 -9.42 -14.17 17.94
C LEU A 673 -10.53 -14.77 17.08
N LYS A 674 -11.52 -13.94 16.77
CA LYS A 674 -12.62 -14.22 15.84
C LYS A 674 -12.59 -13.21 14.69
N GLU A 675 -13.41 -13.44 13.68
CA GLU A 675 -13.55 -12.52 12.55
C GLU A 675 -14.11 -11.15 12.99
N GLU A 676 -13.67 -10.11 12.29
CA GLU A 676 -14.39 -8.84 12.26
C GLU A 676 -15.58 -8.95 11.32
N THR A 677 -16.72 -8.38 11.68
CA THR A 677 -17.88 -8.30 10.78
C THR A 677 -18.24 -6.87 10.47
N SER A 678 -18.81 -6.62 9.29
CA SER A 678 -19.21 -5.26 8.92
C SER A 678 -20.56 -5.19 8.24
N ILE A 679 -21.21 -4.03 8.42
CA ILE A 679 -22.38 -3.59 7.66
C ILE A 679 -21.96 -2.36 6.87
N ASN A 680 -22.13 -2.42 5.55
CA ASN A 680 -21.76 -1.38 4.63
C ASN A 680 -23.01 -0.84 3.93
N LEU A 681 -23.23 0.48 3.99
CA LEU A 681 -24.29 1.17 3.29
C LEU A 681 -23.69 2.30 2.45
N SER A 682 -24.13 2.40 1.20
CA SER A 682 -23.71 3.50 0.33
C SER A 682 -24.87 4.02 -0.50
N ALA A 683 -24.86 5.32 -0.79
CA ALA A 683 -25.79 5.97 -1.69
C ALA A 683 -25.08 7.10 -2.43
N GLY A 684 -25.36 7.25 -3.73
CA GLY A 684 -24.66 8.26 -4.50
C GLY A 684 -25.38 8.66 -5.76
N LEU A 685 -24.80 9.66 -6.40
CA LEU A 685 -25.26 10.15 -7.70
C LEU A 685 -24.07 10.42 -8.63
N ALA A 686 -24.30 10.24 -9.93
CA ALA A 686 -23.44 10.77 -10.98
C ALA A 686 -24.26 11.70 -11.86
N PHE A 687 -23.77 12.92 -12.05
CA PHE A 687 -24.44 13.96 -12.82
C PHE A 687 -23.53 14.49 -13.92
N THR A 688 -23.97 14.39 -15.15
CA THR A 688 -23.26 14.84 -16.35
C THR A 688 -24.03 15.99 -17.02
N PRO A 689 -23.95 17.21 -16.47
CA PRO A 689 -24.72 18.37 -16.98
C PRO A 689 -24.37 18.72 -18.42
N MET A 690 -23.12 18.48 -18.82
CA MET A 690 -22.56 18.69 -20.15
C MET A 690 -21.71 17.46 -20.53
N ASP A 691 -21.56 17.19 -21.81
CA ASP A 691 -20.81 16.01 -22.29
C ASP A 691 -19.33 15.98 -21.86
N ASN A 692 -18.82 17.09 -21.34
CA ASN A 692 -17.43 17.27 -20.91
C ASN A 692 -17.28 17.56 -19.41
N LEU A 693 -18.34 17.43 -18.63
CA LEU A 693 -18.34 17.61 -17.18
C LEU A 693 -19.11 16.49 -16.51
N THR A 694 -18.46 15.74 -15.66
CA THR A 694 -19.07 14.74 -14.78
C THR A 694 -18.80 15.10 -13.33
N VAL A 695 -19.79 14.99 -12.49
CA VAL A 695 -19.69 15.15 -11.04
C VAL A 695 -20.34 13.95 -10.37
N THR A 696 -19.63 13.31 -9.45
CA THR A 696 -20.16 12.24 -8.60
C THR A 696 -20.17 12.69 -7.15
N ALA A 697 -21.14 12.21 -6.39
CA ALA A 697 -21.20 12.40 -4.95
C ALA A 697 -21.72 11.11 -4.32
N ASP A 698 -20.97 10.53 -3.39
CA ASP A 698 -21.27 9.26 -2.76
C ASP A 698 -21.12 9.40 -1.24
N VAL A 699 -22.17 9.06 -0.50
CA VAL A 699 -22.14 8.94 0.96
C VAL A 699 -21.98 7.47 1.34
N PHE A 700 -21.26 7.22 2.43
CA PHE A 700 -21.02 5.89 2.92
C PHE A 700 -21.12 5.80 4.43
N HIS A 701 -21.47 4.61 4.92
CA HIS A 701 -21.55 4.26 6.31
C HIS A 701 -21.08 2.81 6.48
N ILE A 702 -20.11 2.60 7.36
CA ILE A 702 -19.49 1.30 7.64
C ILE A 702 -19.47 1.13 9.16
N ASP A 703 -20.23 0.17 9.67
CA ASP A 703 -20.09 -0.32 11.04
C ASP A 703 -19.22 -1.58 11.02
N ILE A 704 -18.24 -1.66 11.91
CA ILE A 704 -17.40 -2.84 12.11
C ILE A 704 -17.57 -3.27 13.57
N ASP A 705 -18.03 -4.48 13.76
CA ASP A 705 -18.14 -5.12 15.05
C ASP A 705 -16.98 -6.10 15.24
N ASP A 706 -16.53 -6.27 16.49
CA ASP A 706 -15.44 -7.16 16.87
C ASP A 706 -14.11 -6.85 16.16
N ARG A 707 -13.80 -5.56 15.95
CA ARG A 707 -12.56 -5.14 15.29
C ARG A 707 -11.34 -5.62 16.03
N ILE A 708 -10.39 -6.21 15.31
CA ILE A 708 -9.13 -6.71 15.85
C ILE A 708 -8.12 -5.57 15.94
N ILE A 709 -7.61 -5.37 17.14
CA ILE A 709 -6.60 -4.36 17.44
C ILE A 709 -5.47 -4.99 18.26
N LEU A 710 -4.30 -4.35 18.26
CA LEU A 710 -3.31 -4.55 19.31
C LEU A 710 -3.79 -3.76 20.53
N GLY A 711 -4.01 -4.45 21.65
CA GLY A 711 -4.52 -3.86 22.90
C GLY A 711 -3.53 -2.91 23.56
N ALA A 712 -3.98 -2.23 24.62
CA ALA A 712 -3.14 -1.41 25.47
C ALA A 712 -1.97 -2.23 26.06
N THR A 713 -0.91 -1.55 26.47
CA THR A 713 0.14 -2.17 27.28
C THR A 713 -0.38 -2.36 28.69
N PHE A 714 -0.41 -3.61 29.16
CA PHE A 714 -0.71 -3.95 30.55
C PHE A 714 0.62 -4.01 31.31
N ASP A 715 0.89 -3.04 32.19
CA ASP A 715 2.18 -2.87 32.87
C ASP A 715 2.07 -2.50 34.37
N ASP A 716 0.85 -2.46 34.91
CA ASP A 716 0.65 -2.16 36.31
C ASP A 716 1.13 -3.29 37.26
N ASP A 717 1.28 -2.99 38.55
CA ASP A 717 1.77 -3.93 39.55
C ASP A 717 0.94 -5.22 39.64
N ALA A 718 -0.38 -5.15 39.40
CA ALA A 718 -1.26 -6.31 39.43
C ALA A 718 -0.99 -7.21 38.19
N THR A 719 -0.78 -6.62 37.05
CA THR A 719 -0.39 -7.32 35.81
C THR A 719 0.96 -8.01 35.98
N LEU A 720 1.96 -7.29 36.47
CA LEU A 720 3.30 -7.85 36.71
C LEU A 720 3.29 -8.99 37.73
N ALA A 721 2.44 -8.89 38.76
CA ALA A 721 2.26 -9.97 39.74
C ALA A 721 1.64 -11.22 39.09
N LEU A 722 0.60 -11.08 38.25
CA LEU A 722 0.00 -12.21 37.50
C LEU A 722 0.99 -12.89 36.58
N LEU A 723 1.83 -12.11 35.89
CA LEU A 723 2.88 -12.63 35.00
C LEU A 723 3.94 -13.41 35.82
N ALA A 724 4.36 -12.86 36.97
CA ALA A 724 5.31 -13.52 37.85
C ALA A 724 4.76 -14.84 38.39
N ASP A 725 3.47 -14.88 38.78
CA ASP A 725 2.77 -16.11 39.24
C ASP A 725 2.69 -17.15 38.11
N ALA A 726 2.60 -16.72 36.85
CA ALA A 726 2.67 -17.57 35.68
C ALA A 726 4.11 -17.98 35.28
N GLY A 727 5.13 -17.53 36.02
CA GLY A 727 6.54 -17.83 35.77
C GLY A 727 7.18 -16.98 34.69
N ILE A 728 6.56 -15.87 34.31
CA ILE A 728 7.03 -14.96 33.24
C ILE A 728 7.69 -13.75 33.92
N THR A 729 8.98 -13.58 33.63
CA THR A 729 9.80 -12.52 34.26
C THR A 729 10.67 -11.83 33.19
N GLY A 730 11.17 -10.64 33.49
CA GLY A 730 12.08 -9.91 32.59
C GLY A 730 11.39 -9.09 31.52
N ILE A 731 10.07 -8.91 31.63
CA ILE A 731 9.26 -7.99 30.83
C ILE A 731 8.55 -7.01 31.76
N GLY A 732 8.44 -5.77 31.36
CA GLY A 732 7.78 -4.71 32.12
C GLY A 732 6.37 -4.39 31.63
N GLY A 733 5.87 -5.09 30.62
CA GLY A 733 4.51 -4.95 30.12
C GLY A 733 4.18 -5.99 29.07
N VAL A 734 2.89 -6.18 28.80
CA VAL A 734 2.37 -7.13 27.80
C VAL A 734 1.28 -6.48 26.98
N GLN A 735 1.37 -6.68 25.68
CA GLN A 735 0.30 -6.42 24.72
C GLN A 735 -0.12 -7.71 24.01
N TYR A 736 -1.38 -7.82 23.64
CA TYR A 736 -1.88 -8.90 22.79
C TYR A 736 -3.03 -8.42 21.92
N PHE A 737 -3.29 -9.15 20.82
CA PHE A 737 -4.40 -8.84 19.93
C PHE A 737 -5.75 -9.20 20.55
N THR A 738 -6.76 -8.41 20.32
CA THR A 738 -8.10 -8.63 20.85
C THR A 738 -9.19 -8.13 19.89
N ASN A 739 -10.39 -8.71 19.98
CA ASN A 739 -11.59 -8.27 19.25
C ASN A 739 -12.46 -7.27 20.05
N GLY A 740 -11.91 -6.58 20.99
CA GLY A 740 -12.68 -5.82 22.00
C GLY A 740 -13.19 -4.44 21.54
N VAL A 741 -13.33 -4.14 20.26
CA VAL A 741 -13.68 -2.78 19.77
C VAL A 741 -14.70 -2.82 18.65
N ASP A 742 -15.77 -2.03 18.76
CA ASP A 742 -16.68 -1.73 17.65
C ASP A 742 -16.45 -0.31 17.15
N THR A 743 -16.40 -0.15 15.84
CA THR A 743 -16.15 1.16 15.22
C THR A 743 -17.19 1.53 14.17
N ARG A 744 -17.31 2.82 13.89
CA ARG A 744 -18.11 3.38 12.82
C ARG A 744 -17.27 4.30 11.97
N THR A 745 -17.37 4.13 10.66
CA THR A 745 -16.76 5.00 9.67
C THR A 745 -17.86 5.53 8.75
N GLN A 746 -17.97 6.84 8.61
CA GLN A 746 -18.95 7.46 7.74
C GLN A 746 -18.39 8.68 7.04
N GLY A 747 -18.95 9.00 5.87
CA GLY A 747 -18.43 10.15 5.14
C GLY A 747 -19.08 10.39 3.79
N ILE A 748 -18.46 11.30 3.05
CA ILE A 748 -18.87 11.66 1.70
C ILE A 748 -17.64 11.85 0.80
N ASP A 749 -17.72 11.28 -0.39
CA ASP A 749 -16.76 11.49 -1.47
C ASP A 749 -17.43 12.27 -2.60
N ILE A 750 -16.83 13.37 -3.03
CA ILE A 750 -17.29 14.15 -4.19
C ILE A 750 -16.14 14.22 -5.19
N THR A 751 -16.37 13.83 -6.44
CA THR A 751 -15.39 14.00 -7.51
C THR A 751 -16.00 14.71 -8.69
N GLY A 752 -15.22 15.54 -9.37
CA GLY A 752 -15.62 16.28 -10.55
C GLY A 752 -14.52 16.31 -11.59
N ASN A 753 -14.85 15.94 -12.81
CA ASN A 753 -13.94 15.97 -13.94
C ASN A 753 -14.51 16.89 -15.02
N TRP A 754 -13.78 17.95 -15.37
CA TRP A 754 -14.19 18.90 -16.37
C TRP A 754 -13.10 19.11 -17.43
N ARG A 755 -13.37 18.67 -18.63
CA ARG A 755 -12.49 18.91 -19.76
C ARG A 755 -12.96 20.08 -20.59
N ILE A 756 -12.14 21.11 -20.69
CA ILE A 756 -12.43 22.35 -21.38
C ILE A 756 -11.55 22.42 -22.65
N PRO A 757 -12.11 22.12 -23.83
CA PRO A 757 -11.39 22.36 -25.08
C PRO A 757 -11.36 23.87 -25.36
N THR A 758 -10.16 24.43 -25.48
CA THR A 758 -9.95 25.87 -25.72
C THR A 758 -9.63 26.15 -27.22
N GLY A 759 -10.00 25.22 -28.09
CA GLY A 759 -9.75 25.29 -29.55
C GLY A 759 -8.27 25.22 -29.88
N GLU A 760 -7.76 26.12 -30.67
CA GLU A 760 -6.32 26.21 -31.03
C GLU A 760 -5.42 26.50 -29.82
N ARG A 761 -5.99 26.93 -28.69
CA ARG A 761 -5.27 27.20 -27.42
C ARG A 761 -5.06 25.96 -26.55
N GLY A 762 -5.45 24.77 -27.03
CA GLY A 762 -5.19 23.50 -26.32
C GLY A 762 -6.37 22.95 -25.55
N THR A 763 -6.09 22.18 -24.52
CA THR A 763 -7.10 21.54 -23.65
C THR A 763 -6.73 21.75 -22.18
N LEU A 764 -7.71 22.15 -21.37
CA LEU A 764 -7.60 22.23 -19.94
C LEU A 764 -8.47 21.13 -19.32
N ASN A 765 -7.86 20.24 -18.55
CA ASN A 765 -8.58 19.24 -17.74
C ASN A 765 -8.53 19.70 -16.27
N LEU A 766 -9.69 19.87 -15.67
CA LEU A 766 -9.84 20.17 -14.26
C LEU A 766 -10.41 18.94 -13.55
N THR A 767 -9.68 18.46 -12.55
CA THR A 767 -10.12 17.38 -11.67
C THR A 767 -10.23 17.93 -10.25
N GLY A 768 -11.35 17.71 -9.60
CA GLY A 768 -11.55 18.08 -8.21
C GLY A 768 -12.08 16.91 -7.42
N SER A 769 -11.50 16.65 -6.25
CA SER A 769 -11.97 15.61 -5.33
C SER A 769 -12.00 16.14 -3.91
N VAL A 770 -13.09 15.84 -3.21
CA VAL A 770 -13.28 16.17 -1.80
C VAL A 770 -13.69 14.89 -1.08
N ASN A 771 -13.01 14.59 -0.01
CA ASN A 771 -13.38 13.53 0.93
C ASN A 771 -13.63 14.13 2.31
N TYR A 772 -14.69 13.70 2.94
CA TYR A 772 -14.94 13.83 4.38
C TYR A 772 -15.08 12.42 4.94
N THR A 773 -14.33 12.08 5.96
CA THR A 773 -14.40 10.80 6.65
C THR A 773 -14.29 11.02 8.15
N SER A 774 -15.23 10.49 8.90
CA SER A 774 -15.22 10.47 10.36
C SER A 774 -15.17 9.02 10.83
N ASN A 775 -14.28 8.74 11.77
CA ASN A 775 -14.16 7.45 12.45
C ASN A 775 -14.53 7.62 13.93
N GLU A 776 -15.30 6.70 14.47
CA GLU A 776 -15.80 6.73 15.83
C GLU A 776 -15.72 5.34 16.47
N ILE A 777 -15.23 5.25 17.69
CA ILE A 777 -15.31 4.05 18.51
C ILE A 777 -16.70 4.04 19.19
N ARG A 778 -17.51 3.02 18.86
CA ARG A 778 -18.87 2.88 19.39
C ARG A 778 -18.89 2.13 20.71
N HIS A 779 -17.97 1.18 20.87
CA HIS A 779 -17.88 0.32 22.05
C HIS A 779 -16.44 -0.15 22.26
N VAL A 780 -16.06 -0.28 23.52
CA VAL A 780 -14.82 -0.93 23.95
C VAL A 780 -15.17 -1.90 25.07
N ASP A 781 -14.74 -3.14 24.94
CA ASP A 781 -14.88 -4.13 25.98
C ASP A 781 -14.07 -3.76 27.23
N SER A 782 -14.53 -4.20 28.39
CA SER A 782 -13.76 -4.05 29.63
C SER A 782 -12.51 -4.91 29.62
N ILE A 783 -11.49 -4.52 30.39
CA ILE A 783 -10.34 -5.38 30.63
C ILE A 783 -10.78 -6.76 31.14
N PRO A 784 -10.01 -7.83 30.91
CA PRO A 784 -10.34 -9.18 31.34
C PRO A 784 -10.65 -9.29 32.83
N GLN A 785 -11.57 -10.21 33.19
CA GLN A 785 -12.00 -10.38 34.55
C GLN A 785 -10.84 -10.71 35.52
N VAL A 786 -9.85 -11.49 35.03
CA VAL A 786 -8.67 -11.87 35.85
C VAL A 786 -7.85 -10.63 36.26
N LEU A 787 -7.71 -9.65 35.42
CA LEU A 787 -7.05 -8.38 35.75
C LEU A 787 -7.85 -7.58 36.76
N ARG A 788 -9.18 -7.47 36.57
CA ARG A 788 -10.05 -6.79 37.53
C ARG A 788 -10.02 -7.46 38.91
N ASP A 789 -10.03 -8.80 38.97
CA ASP A 789 -9.96 -9.57 40.19
C ASP A 789 -8.61 -9.43 40.89
N ALA A 790 -7.54 -9.23 40.12
CA ALA A 790 -6.20 -8.95 40.67
C ALA A 790 -6.04 -7.49 41.16
N GLY A 791 -7.02 -6.63 40.88
CA GLY A 791 -6.99 -5.22 41.28
C GLY A 791 -6.21 -4.33 40.32
N SER A 792 -6.11 -4.73 39.05
CA SER A 792 -5.49 -3.90 38.02
C SER A 792 -6.15 -2.52 37.93
N THR A 793 -5.32 -1.51 37.76
CA THR A 793 -5.70 -0.10 37.58
C THR A 793 -5.77 0.32 36.09
N GLU A 794 -5.53 -0.62 35.17
CA GLU A 794 -5.57 -0.37 33.74
C GLU A 794 -6.92 0.22 33.31
N PRO A 795 -6.95 1.31 32.54
CA PRO A 795 -8.19 2.03 32.25
C PRO A 795 -9.10 1.29 31.26
N GLY A 796 -8.58 0.39 30.45
CA GLY A 796 -9.33 -0.33 29.43
C GLY A 796 -8.46 -1.19 28.52
N LEU A 797 -9.09 -1.79 27.50
CA LEU A 797 -8.39 -2.53 26.44
C LEU A 797 -7.67 -1.61 25.45
N LEU A 798 -8.03 -0.31 25.44
CA LEU A 798 -7.40 0.71 24.62
C LEU A 798 -6.76 1.76 25.49
N ASP A 799 -5.55 2.13 25.16
CA ASP A 799 -4.92 3.35 25.64
C ASP A 799 -5.39 4.58 24.85
N THR A 800 -5.10 5.76 25.38
CA THR A 800 -5.46 7.03 24.74
C THR A 800 -4.82 7.19 23.36
N VAL A 801 -3.62 6.66 23.17
CA VAL A 801 -2.89 6.73 21.89
C VAL A 801 -3.64 5.95 20.80
N THR A 802 -4.06 4.73 21.12
CA THR A 802 -4.83 3.88 20.19
C THR A 802 -6.20 4.48 19.89
N VAL A 803 -6.89 5.08 20.87
CA VAL A 803 -8.14 5.81 20.62
C VAL A 803 -7.93 6.94 19.62
N ILE A 804 -6.93 7.80 19.84
CA ILE A 804 -6.61 8.91 18.94
C ILE A 804 -6.19 8.39 17.56
N ALA A 805 -5.41 7.31 17.49
CA ALA A 805 -5.02 6.69 16.22
C ALA A 805 -6.21 6.17 15.40
N ILE A 806 -7.27 5.70 16.04
CA ILE A 806 -8.49 5.24 15.37
C ILE A 806 -9.38 6.42 14.96
N GLU A 807 -9.60 7.39 15.84
CA GLU A 807 -10.60 8.44 15.62
C GLU A 807 -10.03 9.68 14.93
N ASP A 808 -8.86 10.19 15.34
CA ASP A 808 -8.45 11.56 15.11
C ASP A 808 -7.10 11.72 14.37
N GLU A 809 -6.30 10.67 14.24
CA GLU A 809 -4.93 10.77 13.70
C GLU A 809 -4.88 11.04 12.19
N ARG A 810 -6.02 11.16 11.56
CA ARG A 810 -6.17 11.49 10.14
C ARG A 810 -7.12 12.67 9.96
N PRO A 811 -6.84 13.57 9.00
CA PRO A 811 -7.75 14.67 8.71
C PRO A 811 -9.12 14.16 8.25
N ASP A 812 -10.19 14.63 8.87
CA ASP A 812 -11.56 14.36 8.41
C ASP A 812 -11.79 14.87 6.98
N TRP A 813 -11.24 16.05 6.67
CA TRP A 813 -11.40 16.71 5.39
C TRP A 813 -10.13 16.65 4.56
N ARG A 814 -10.27 16.15 3.34
CA ARG A 814 -9.21 16.22 2.33
C ARG A 814 -9.78 16.70 1.01
N THR A 815 -9.05 17.58 0.33
CA THR A 815 -9.44 18.11 -0.98
C THR A 815 -8.24 18.14 -1.90
N THR A 816 -8.43 17.70 -3.14
CA THR A 816 -7.44 17.85 -4.21
C THR A 816 -8.10 18.54 -5.38
N LEU A 817 -7.51 19.62 -5.87
CA LEU A 817 -7.90 20.31 -7.10
C LEU A 817 -6.70 20.30 -8.04
N GLN A 818 -6.87 19.73 -9.21
CA GLN A 818 -5.81 19.58 -10.21
C GLN A 818 -6.23 20.22 -11.54
N ALA A 819 -5.33 20.97 -12.15
CA ALA A 819 -5.46 21.57 -13.45
C ALA A 819 -4.34 21.08 -14.37
N ASN A 820 -4.69 20.32 -15.41
CA ASN A 820 -3.76 19.84 -16.43
C ASN A 820 -4.04 20.59 -17.73
N TYR A 821 -3.09 21.38 -18.18
CA TYR A 821 -3.19 22.13 -19.43
C TYR A 821 -2.21 21.59 -20.46
N THR A 822 -2.70 21.33 -21.66
CA THR A 822 -1.88 20.85 -22.79
C THR A 822 -2.09 21.75 -24.00
N LEU A 823 -0.99 22.32 -24.51
CA LEU A 823 -0.96 23.16 -25.71
C LEU A 823 0.14 22.68 -26.66
N GLY A 824 -0.23 21.95 -27.69
CA GLY A 824 0.72 21.39 -28.64
C GLY A 824 1.74 20.49 -27.95
N ARG A 825 3.00 20.95 -27.84
CA ARG A 825 4.12 20.24 -27.21
C ARG A 825 4.34 20.62 -25.76
N VAL A 826 3.61 21.57 -25.24
CA VAL A 826 3.74 22.07 -23.86
C VAL A 826 2.66 21.46 -22.98
N SER A 827 3.03 20.98 -21.81
CA SER A 827 2.12 20.56 -20.75
C SER A 827 2.41 21.34 -19.47
N ALA A 828 1.37 21.66 -18.72
CA ALA A 828 1.49 22.28 -17.40
C ALA A 828 0.51 21.61 -16.43
N LEU A 829 0.96 21.34 -15.22
CA LEU A 829 0.14 20.86 -14.13
C LEU A 829 0.23 21.84 -12.96
N GLY A 830 -0.91 22.13 -12.36
CA GLY A 830 -1.00 22.75 -11.04
C GLY A 830 -1.93 21.93 -10.18
N ARG A 831 -1.52 21.63 -8.96
CA ARG A 831 -2.35 20.90 -7.99
C ARG A 831 -2.37 21.66 -6.67
N TYR A 832 -3.55 21.78 -6.11
CA TYR A 832 -3.80 22.27 -4.76
C TYR A 832 -4.33 21.12 -3.92
N SER A 833 -3.72 20.85 -2.79
CA SER A 833 -4.13 19.82 -1.83
C SER A 833 -4.39 20.48 -0.48
N TYR A 834 -5.57 20.25 0.08
CA TYR A 834 -5.94 20.68 1.42
C TYR A 834 -6.06 19.45 2.33
N TYR A 835 -5.46 19.55 3.49
CA TYR A 835 -5.54 18.59 4.58
C TYR A 835 -6.16 19.30 5.78
N GLY A 836 -7.26 18.78 6.30
CA GLY A 836 -7.89 19.24 7.54
C GLY A 836 -6.96 19.08 8.74
N GLY A 837 -7.35 19.63 9.89
CA GLY A 837 -6.66 19.38 11.14
C GLY A 837 -6.79 17.92 11.56
N PHE A 838 -5.85 17.45 12.39
CA PHE A 838 -5.84 16.12 12.97
C PHE A 838 -5.25 16.20 14.38
N SER A 839 -5.42 15.14 15.17
CA SER A 839 -4.76 14.99 16.46
C SER A 839 -3.86 13.78 16.44
N SER A 840 -2.76 13.82 17.17
CA SER A 840 -1.87 12.67 17.37
C SER A 840 -1.44 12.61 18.83
N ALA A 841 -1.06 11.43 19.29
CA ALA A 841 -0.41 11.25 20.58
C ALA A 841 0.79 10.32 20.38
N GLN A 842 1.82 10.54 21.18
CA GLN A 842 3.00 9.67 21.16
C GLN A 842 3.06 8.86 22.44
N PRO A 843 3.20 7.53 22.36
CA PRO A 843 3.31 6.70 23.54
C PRO A 843 4.59 7.02 24.31
N GLY A 844 4.50 6.98 25.62
CA GLY A 844 5.65 6.97 26.52
C GLY A 844 6.19 8.31 26.99
N PHE A 845 5.72 9.43 26.42
CA PHE A 845 6.20 10.75 26.83
C PHE A 845 5.24 11.49 27.76
N CYS A 846 3.96 11.21 27.70
CA CYS A 846 2.98 11.59 28.72
C CYS A 846 1.66 10.84 28.56
N ASP A 847 0.98 10.52 29.64
CA ASP A 847 -0.28 9.76 29.68
C ASP A 847 -1.47 10.47 29.02
N LEU A 848 -1.36 11.76 28.68
CA LEU A 848 -2.43 12.61 28.18
C LEU A 848 -2.01 13.55 27.04
N CYS A 849 -0.88 13.29 26.36
CA CYS A 849 -0.36 14.16 25.32
C CYS A 849 -1.13 14.01 23.99
N ARG A 850 -2.37 14.46 23.98
CA ARG A 850 -3.09 14.70 22.74
C ARG A 850 -2.66 16.06 22.18
N GLU A 851 -1.98 16.04 21.04
CA GLU A 851 -1.61 17.22 20.29
C GLU A 851 -2.59 17.46 19.15
N ASN A 852 -2.96 18.73 18.90
CA ASN A 852 -3.85 19.11 17.82
C ASN A 852 -3.07 19.90 16.78
N TYR A 853 -3.07 19.42 15.57
CA TYR A 853 -2.40 20.01 14.42
C TYR A 853 -3.40 20.66 13.48
N GLY A 854 -3.14 21.92 13.10
CA GLY A 854 -4.01 22.70 12.24
C GLY A 854 -4.02 22.25 10.79
N ALA A 855 -5.02 22.71 10.05
CA ALA A 855 -5.14 22.41 8.63
C ALA A 855 -4.02 23.02 7.80
N LYS A 856 -3.57 22.31 6.75
CA LYS A 856 -2.50 22.75 5.84
C LYS A 856 -2.94 22.64 4.38
N SER A 857 -2.35 23.53 3.57
CA SER A 857 -2.53 23.56 2.12
C SER A 857 -1.19 23.43 1.41
N LEU A 858 -1.13 22.54 0.43
CA LEU A 858 0.05 22.35 -0.40
C LEU A 858 -0.26 22.69 -1.85
N VAL A 859 0.74 23.18 -2.56
CA VAL A 859 0.66 23.47 -3.99
C VAL A 859 1.80 22.76 -4.69
N ASP A 860 1.48 22.04 -5.76
CA ASP A 860 2.47 21.42 -6.65
C ASP A 860 2.35 22.03 -8.03
N ALA A 861 3.47 22.10 -8.75
CA ALA A 861 3.51 22.60 -10.11
C ALA A 861 4.50 21.80 -10.96
N GLU A 862 4.14 21.57 -12.23
CA GLU A 862 5.02 20.95 -13.21
C GLU A 862 4.86 21.63 -14.58
N LEU A 863 5.96 21.76 -15.31
CA LEU A 863 6.01 22.18 -16.68
C LEU A 863 6.73 21.13 -17.52
N GLY A 864 6.11 20.71 -18.61
CA GLY A 864 6.66 19.73 -19.53
C GLY A 864 6.72 20.21 -20.96
N TYR A 865 7.68 19.67 -21.70
CA TYR A 865 7.80 19.89 -23.13
C TYR A 865 8.08 18.58 -23.87
N GLN A 866 7.28 18.30 -24.90
CA GLN A 866 7.40 17.14 -25.76
C GLN A 866 8.26 17.48 -26.99
N PHE A 867 9.47 16.95 -27.06
CA PHE A 867 10.22 16.78 -28.29
C PHE A 867 9.72 15.52 -29.00
N ASP A 868 10.08 15.20 -30.18
CA ASP A 868 9.48 14.10 -30.95
C ASP A 868 9.30 12.79 -30.14
N MET A 869 10.41 12.19 -29.71
CA MET A 869 10.41 10.95 -28.92
C MET A 869 10.70 11.15 -27.41
N ILE A 870 11.02 12.39 -27.02
CA ILE A 870 11.46 12.70 -25.66
C ILE A 870 10.53 13.74 -25.07
N LYS A 871 10.03 13.46 -23.86
CA LYS A 871 9.35 14.46 -23.05
C LYS A 871 10.23 14.79 -21.85
N LEU A 872 10.45 16.07 -21.62
CA LEU A 872 11.15 16.59 -20.46
C LEU A 872 10.15 17.36 -19.60
N ALA A 873 10.20 17.17 -18.29
CA ALA A 873 9.41 17.95 -17.38
C ALA A 873 10.26 18.35 -16.15
N VAL A 874 9.95 19.50 -15.58
CA VAL A 874 10.49 19.97 -14.30
C VAL A 874 9.32 20.35 -13.41
N GLY A 875 9.42 20.00 -12.16
CA GLY A 875 8.34 20.23 -11.23
C GLY A 875 8.80 20.41 -9.78
N VAL A 876 7.88 20.88 -8.98
CA VAL A 876 8.06 21.06 -7.55
C VAL A 876 6.79 20.58 -6.84
N ARG A 877 6.95 19.67 -5.88
CA ARG A 877 5.91 19.33 -4.91
C ARG A 877 6.10 20.18 -3.67
N ASN A 878 4.99 20.53 -3.01
CA ASN A 878 4.98 21.43 -1.85
C ASN A 878 5.77 22.71 -2.12
N LEU A 879 5.36 23.45 -3.14
CA LEU A 879 6.06 24.65 -3.66
C LEU A 879 6.41 25.68 -2.58
N PHE A 880 5.58 25.81 -1.56
CA PHE A 880 5.72 26.80 -0.49
C PHE A 880 6.45 26.28 0.75
N ASP A 881 7.07 25.10 0.68
CA ASP A 881 7.83 24.49 1.78
C ASP A 881 7.02 24.36 3.08
N THR A 882 5.74 23.95 2.94
CA THR A 882 4.80 23.86 4.05
C THR A 882 5.11 22.65 4.93
N TYR A 883 5.20 22.84 6.24
CA TYR A 883 5.38 21.82 7.26
C TYR A 883 4.09 21.65 8.09
N PRO A 884 3.90 20.54 8.83
CA PRO A 884 2.89 20.44 9.88
C PRO A 884 3.08 21.53 10.94
N ASP A 885 2.15 21.68 11.86
CA ASP A 885 2.41 22.46 13.08
C ASP A 885 3.39 21.70 13.96
N GLN A 886 4.15 22.41 14.74
CA GLN A 886 4.98 21.84 15.79
C GLN A 886 4.10 21.43 16.98
N PRO A 887 4.49 20.43 17.76
CA PRO A 887 3.79 20.09 19.00
C PRO A 887 3.85 21.27 19.99
N SER A 888 2.94 21.27 20.94
CA SER A 888 2.94 22.27 22.01
C SER A 888 4.23 22.16 22.83
N SER A 889 4.74 23.30 23.29
CA SER A 889 5.99 23.36 24.05
C SER A 889 5.84 24.28 25.26
N GLU A 890 6.45 23.90 26.37
CA GLU A 890 6.63 24.78 27.52
C GLU A 890 8.06 25.33 27.54
N VAL A 891 8.24 26.55 28.01
CA VAL A 891 9.55 27.11 28.23
C VAL A 891 10.03 26.63 29.60
N VAL A 892 11.05 25.79 29.61
CA VAL A 892 11.66 25.25 30.81
C VAL A 892 12.98 25.99 31.08
N VAL A 893 13.24 26.35 32.32
CA VAL A 893 14.55 26.87 32.77
C VAL A 893 15.32 25.67 33.29
N ASP A 894 16.41 25.31 32.64
CA ASP A 894 17.29 24.25 33.10
C ASP A 894 18.06 24.64 34.38
N ASP A 895 18.73 23.67 35.02
CA ASP A 895 19.53 23.90 36.21
C ASP A 895 20.70 24.88 36.01
N SER A 896 21.04 25.17 34.77
CA SER A 896 22.06 26.18 34.40
C SER A 896 21.48 27.59 34.25
N GLY A 897 20.16 27.74 34.30
CA GLY A 897 19.45 28.99 34.07
C GLY A 897 19.24 29.29 32.57
N SER A 898 19.50 28.33 31.67
CA SER A 898 19.23 28.47 30.24
C SER A 898 17.76 28.21 29.96
N LEU A 899 17.18 28.99 29.04
CA LEU A 899 15.82 28.77 28.53
C LEU A 899 15.87 27.70 27.42
N SER A 900 15.17 26.61 27.62
CA SER A 900 14.90 25.63 26.59
C SER A 900 13.38 25.49 26.37
N LYS A 901 12.97 25.04 25.21
CA LYS A 901 11.60 24.60 24.97
C LYS A 901 11.54 23.11 25.22
N ASP A 902 10.79 22.71 26.24
CA ASP A 902 10.41 21.33 26.41
C ASP A 902 9.13 21.08 25.58
N TYR A 903 9.23 20.25 24.57
CA TYR A 903 8.09 19.85 23.75
C TYR A 903 7.39 18.66 24.40
N ASN A 904 6.09 18.62 24.37
CA ASN A 904 5.28 17.55 24.95
C ASN A 904 5.51 16.18 24.29
N ASN A 905 6.45 16.07 23.39
CA ASN A 905 6.84 14.82 22.78
C ASN A 905 8.34 14.77 22.49
N ASN A 906 8.95 13.58 22.59
CA ASN A 906 10.26 13.22 22.06
C ASN A 906 11.44 14.12 22.47
N PHE A 907 11.49 14.57 23.72
CA PHE A 907 12.63 15.35 24.25
C PHE A 907 12.98 16.60 23.42
N GLY A 908 12.02 17.15 22.65
CA GLY A 908 12.23 18.28 21.76
C GLY A 908 13.05 18.00 20.50
N THR A 909 13.48 16.76 20.29
CA THR A 909 14.31 16.39 19.11
C THR A 909 13.51 16.04 17.86
N PHE A 910 12.21 15.73 18.00
CA PHE A 910 11.32 15.37 16.90
C PHE A 910 10.20 16.40 16.72
N PRO A 911 10.45 17.46 15.94
CA PRO A 911 9.57 18.62 15.90
C PRO A 911 8.27 18.44 15.13
N TRP A 912 8.05 17.29 14.50
CA TRP A 912 6.91 17.04 13.62
C TRP A 912 6.16 15.78 13.99
N ALA A 913 4.82 15.78 13.86
CA ALA A 913 4.02 14.59 14.08
C ALA A 913 4.35 13.50 13.06
N ALA A 914 4.64 12.28 13.55
CA ALA A 914 4.86 11.09 12.71
C ALA A 914 3.63 10.76 11.84
N ALA A 915 2.44 11.05 12.35
CA ALA A 915 1.17 10.81 11.67
C ALA A 915 0.82 11.85 10.60
N SER A 916 1.69 12.83 10.30
CA SER A 916 1.39 13.86 9.31
C SER A 916 0.94 13.25 7.96
N PRO A 917 -0.26 13.58 7.46
CA PRO A 917 -0.83 12.95 6.28
C PRO A 917 -0.12 13.31 4.97
N PHE A 918 0.72 14.34 4.98
CA PHE A 918 1.53 14.77 3.83
C PHE A 918 3.04 14.70 4.11
N GLY A 919 3.42 14.12 5.27
CA GLY A 919 4.80 14.06 5.73
C GLY A 919 5.32 15.39 6.25
N TYR A 920 6.62 15.46 6.46
CA TYR A 920 7.31 16.62 7.04
C TYR A 920 8.68 16.89 6.40
N ASN A 921 8.91 16.42 5.17
CA ASN A 921 10.18 16.61 4.47
C ASN A 921 10.31 17.95 3.74
N GLY A 922 9.19 18.69 3.57
CA GLY A 922 9.19 20.00 2.91
C GLY A 922 9.07 19.92 1.38
N ARG A 923 9.66 20.93 0.70
CA ARG A 923 9.60 21.14 -0.75
C ARG A 923 10.50 20.16 -1.51
N PHE A 924 9.95 19.43 -2.50
CA PHE A 924 10.68 18.49 -3.35
C PHE A 924 10.75 18.99 -4.78
N ALA A 925 11.94 19.34 -5.26
CA ALA A 925 12.20 19.73 -6.64
C ALA A 925 12.67 18.54 -7.46
N TYR A 926 12.12 18.37 -8.68
CA TYR A 926 12.44 17.25 -9.53
C TYR A 926 12.47 17.58 -11.02
N ALA A 927 13.16 16.74 -11.77
CA ALA A 927 13.12 16.67 -13.22
C ALA A 927 12.84 15.24 -13.66
N ARG A 928 12.08 15.09 -14.75
CA ARG A 928 11.79 13.78 -15.32
C ARG A 928 11.93 13.78 -16.84
N THR A 929 12.28 12.64 -17.36
CA THR A 929 12.47 12.38 -18.80
C THR A 929 11.70 11.12 -19.17
N GLU A 930 10.91 11.20 -20.24
CA GLU A 930 10.25 10.05 -20.86
C GLU A 930 10.77 9.90 -22.29
N ILE A 931 11.28 8.73 -22.62
CA ILE A 931 11.85 8.43 -23.94
C ILE A 931 11.09 7.26 -24.56
N GLN A 932 10.46 7.47 -25.71
CA GLN A 932 9.87 6.41 -26.51
C GLN A 932 10.87 5.93 -27.55
N LEU A 933 11.17 4.63 -27.54
CA LEU A 933 12.15 4.02 -28.45
C LEU A 933 11.41 3.55 -29.72
N ILE A 934 11.32 4.43 -30.72
CA ILE A 934 10.70 4.13 -32.00
C ILE A 934 11.80 3.67 -32.97
N TRP A 935 11.67 2.41 -33.44
CA TRP A 935 12.61 1.78 -34.42
C TRP A 935 12.09 1.86 -35.83
#